data_02b9b661d6363ee164bc0ddc92d1a868
#
_entry.id   02b9b661d6363ee164bc0ddc92d1a868
#
_cell.length_a   1.000
_cell.length_b   1.000
_cell.length_c   1.000
_cell.angle_alpha   90.00
_cell.angle_beta   90.00
_cell.angle_gamma   90.00
#
_symmetry.space_group_name_H-M   'P 1'
#
loop_
_entity.id
_entity.type
_entity.pdbx_description
1 polymer ?
#
loop_
_entity_poly.entity_id
_entity_poly.type
_entity_poly.pdbx_seq_one_letter_code
_entity_poly.pdbx_strand_id
1 'polypeptide(L)'
;MKIIPSIVTLLFLIAAGTVSSPAQNATTVEPLLVYKALQDKDCRHWVDSVMDKLSFKEKVGQLFIYTIAPVDTKRNLELLREVIDTYKVGGLLFSGGKMQNQVELTNRAQRQAKVPLMITFDGEWGLAMRLRGMPVFPRNMVLGCIRDNKLLYEYGREVARQCRQIGVQVNFAPVADVNINPENPVINTRSFGEDPIQVADKVIAYASGLESGGVLSVCKHFPGHGDTDVDSHKALPVLPFTRERLDSVELYPFKEAIRAGLGGMMVGHLQVPVIEPIGGLPSSLSRNVVYDLLTDELAFKGLIFTDALAMKGVAGNGNVSLQALKAGNDMVLSPRNLKEEIPAVLAAVEKGELSREEIESKCRKVLTYKYVLGLKKKSYVQLSGLEQRINSPQTRDLVRRLNLAAITVLNNKNHILPLHTDKEQKIALLEVGNPGKTDVLAKQLSRYTSLARFCLRANQTEEENQRLRDSLSTYKRIIVAVSEQRLASYQPFFAKFAPQSPAIYLFFTPGKMMLQIQRAVAHASAVVLGHSYNVDVQRQVADVLFAKASADGQLSASLGELFPTGAGVTITPKTPLHFVPEEYGLSSTHLKRIDSIALDGIRQGAYPGCQVVVLKNGHSMFDKSFGTYAGKGSPRVESTSIYDLASLSKTTGTLLAIMKLYDKGRFNLTDKISDHLPFLQRTDKKDITIQEILYHQSGLPSWIPFYQEAIDKDSYDGRLFSARKDAHHPLQLGTTSWANPKFKFKSEYVSPVKTGDYTVQICDSLWLNRSFRKVMEEKIMEAPLKQKRYVYSDVGFILLGMLVEQLAGMPMEAYLQREFYEPMGLEHTGYLPLRRFAKSEIVPSNKDRFLRKETLQGFVHDEASAFFGGLAGNAGLFSTARDVARVYQMLLNGGEIDGQRYLSKETCQLFTTETSKISRRGLGFDKPDADDPKKGNCAPAAPAGVYGHTGFTGTCAWVDPVNELVYVFLSNRIYPDVTNRKLNQLHIRERIQGAIYDAMKKK
;
A
#
# COMPACT_ATOMS: atom_id res chain seq x y z
N MET A 1 75.31 -2.49 25.78
CA MET A 1 74.69 -3.25 24.67
C MET A 1 73.29 -3.62 25.14
N LYS A 2 72.27 -2.99 24.57
CA LYS A 2 70.90 -3.11 25.03
C LYS A 2 70.20 -4.06 24.04
N ILE A 3 69.62 -5.11 24.56
CA ILE A 3 68.77 -6.04 23.84
C ILE A 3 67.31 -5.57 24.01
N ILE A 4 66.62 -5.38 22.87
CA ILE A 4 65.21 -5.09 22.81
C ILE A 4 64.47 -6.37 22.46
N PRO A 5 63.46 -6.80 23.19
CA PRO A 5 62.60 -7.92 22.74
C PRO A 5 61.45 -7.45 21.92
N SER A 6 61.26 -8.03 20.74
CA SER A 6 60.10 -7.84 19.83
C SER A 6 58.90 -8.52 20.44
N ILE A 7 57.80 -7.76 20.56
CA ILE A 7 56.45 -8.28 20.88
C ILE A 7 55.76 -8.57 19.56
N VAL A 8 55.47 -9.85 19.31
CA VAL A 8 54.60 -10.32 18.25
C VAL A 8 53.13 -10.18 18.73
N THR A 9 52.45 -9.22 18.20
CA THR A 9 51.00 -9.06 18.44
C THR A 9 50.22 -9.96 17.46
N LEU A 10 49.64 -11.00 18.00
CA LEU A 10 48.74 -11.92 17.28
C LEU A 10 47.37 -11.23 17.12
N LEU A 11 47.02 -10.74 15.93
CA LEU A 11 45.69 -10.23 15.61
C LEU A 11 44.74 -11.44 15.40
N PHE A 12 43.86 -11.67 16.36
CA PHE A 12 42.68 -12.48 16.18
C PHE A 12 41.64 -11.64 15.36
N LEU A 13 41.48 -11.99 14.09
CA LEU A 13 40.32 -11.56 13.31
C LEU A 13 39.10 -12.33 13.83
N ILE A 14 38.35 -11.68 14.71
CA ILE A 14 36.96 -12.06 15.00
C ILE A 14 36.13 -11.60 13.79
N ALA A 15 35.74 -12.54 12.95
CA ALA A 15 34.69 -12.31 11.96
C ALA A 15 33.37 -12.12 12.73
N ALA A 16 33.07 -10.86 13.06
CA ALA A 16 31.74 -10.47 13.48
C ALA A 16 30.82 -10.58 12.27
N GLY A 17 30.16 -11.74 12.14
CA GLY A 17 29.00 -11.86 11.27
C GLY A 17 27.98 -10.83 11.73
N THR A 18 27.79 -9.78 10.95
CA THR A 18 26.67 -8.86 11.11
C THR A 18 25.41 -9.65 10.84
N VAL A 19 24.78 -10.14 11.90
CA VAL A 19 23.37 -10.52 11.87
C VAL A 19 22.63 -9.21 11.59
N SER A 20 22.25 -9.00 10.33
CA SER A 20 21.36 -7.91 9.95
C SER A 20 20.03 -8.13 10.66
N SER A 21 19.79 -7.31 11.66
CA SER A 21 18.51 -7.22 12.35
C SER A 21 17.41 -6.92 11.33
N PRO A 22 16.27 -7.63 11.33
CA PRO A 22 15.15 -7.38 10.41
C PRO A 22 14.44 -6.04 10.59
N ALA A 23 14.88 -5.22 11.54
CA ALA A 23 14.21 -3.97 11.93
C ALA A 23 14.43 -2.78 10.98
N GLN A 24 15.09 -2.93 9.82
CA GLN A 24 15.42 -1.79 8.94
C GLN A 24 14.40 -1.49 7.82
N ASN A 25 13.22 -2.10 7.81
CA ASN A 25 12.17 -1.77 6.83
C ASN A 25 10.90 -1.16 7.46
N ALA A 26 10.99 -0.55 8.64
CA ALA A 26 9.91 0.28 9.13
C ALA A 26 9.87 1.55 8.28
N THR A 27 8.82 1.70 7.48
CA THR A 27 8.46 2.98 6.87
C THR A 27 8.40 4.00 8.00
N THR A 28 9.30 4.98 7.99
CA THR A 28 9.30 6.10 8.93
C THR A 28 8.10 6.99 8.61
N VAL A 29 6.94 6.61 9.12
CA VAL A 29 5.78 7.48 9.14
C VAL A 29 5.89 8.29 10.42
N GLU A 30 5.88 9.61 10.27
CA GLU A 30 5.87 10.49 11.44
C GLU A 30 4.58 10.22 12.25
N PRO A 31 4.67 9.72 13.49
CA PRO A 31 3.52 9.65 14.40
C PRO A 31 2.96 11.05 14.65
N LEU A 32 1.77 11.13 15.26
CA LEU A 32 1.18 12.41 15.71
C LEU A 32 2.13 13.08 16.71
N LEU A 33 3.08 13.85 16.21
CA LEU A 33 4.13 14.46 17.01
C LEU A 33 3.57 15.71 17.69
N VAL A 34 2.91 15.50 18.82
CA VAL A 34 2.31 16.57 19.63
C VAL A 34 3.34 17.61 20.09
N TYR A 35 4.61 17.22 20.27
CA TYR A 35 5.68 18.16 20.59
C TYR A 35 5.92 19.21 19.48
N LYS A 36 5.63 18.90 18.18
CA LYS A 36 5.67 19.91 17.12
C LYS A 36 4.54 20.93 17.29
N ALA A 37 3.37 20.48 17.75
CA ALA A 37 2.25 21.38 18.04
C ALA A 37 2.53 22.30 19.24
N LEU A 38 3.31 21.88 20.22
CA LEU A 38 3.74 22.73 21.33
C LEU A 38 4.63 23.90 20.86
N GLN A 39 5.29 23.77 19.72
CA GLN A 39 6.05 24.86 19.08
C GLN A 39 5.18 25.74 18.16
N ASP A 40 4.00 25.28 17.79
CA ASP A 40 3.05 26.03 16.96
C ASP A 40 2.42 27.18 17.77
N LYS A 41 2.59 28.42 17.29
CA LYS A 41 2.01 29.62 17.91
C LYS A 41 0.49 29.57 17.95
N ASP A 42 -0.14 29.08 16.90
CA ASP A 42 -1.61 29.00 16.80
C ASP A 42 -2.16 27.97 17.79
N CYS A 43 -1.48 26.85 17.98
CA CYS A 43 -1.83 25.85 18.98
C CYS A 43 -1.76 26.45 20.40
N ARG A 44 -0.64 27.05 20.74
CA ARG A 44 -0.48 27.70 22.06
C ARG A 44 -1.53 28.77 22.31
N HIS A 45 -1.74 29.67 21.35
CA HIS A 45 -2.75 30.71 21.46
C HIS A 45 -4.16 30.15 21.67
N TRP A 46 -4.53 29.10 20.91
CA TRP A 46 -5.82 28.44 21.08
C TRP A 46 -5.95 27.78 22.45
N VAL A 47 -4.94 27.04 22.91
CA VAL A 47 -4.93 26.41 24.24
C VAL A 47 -5.05 27.44 25.34
N ASP A 48 -4.26 28.52 25.29
CA ASP A 48 -4.32 29.62 26.27
C ASP A 48 -5.69 30.26 26.31
N SER A 49 -6.26 30.61 25.13
CA SER A 49 -7.60 31.18 25.03
C SER A 49 -8.72 30.28 25.59
N VAL A 50 -8.57 28.96 25.47
CA VAL A 50 -9.54 28.01 26.07
C VAL A 50 -9.32 27.91 27.58
N MET A 51 -8.07 27.79 28.04
CA MET A 51 -7.72 27.73 29.47
C MET A 51 -8.23 28.96 30.25
N ASP A 52 -8.14 30.15 29.66
CA ASP A 52 -8.59 31.41 30.30
C ASP A 52 -10.12 31.46 30.42
N LYS A 53 -10.86 30.80 29.51
CA LYS A 53 -12.35 30.77 29.51
C LYS A 53 -12.93 29.69 30.42
N LEU A 54 -12.09 28.76 30.89
CA LEU A 54 -12.53 27.66 31.74
C LEU A 54 -12.34 27.98 33.22
N SER A 55 -13.41 27.82 34.02
CA SER A 55 -13.26 27.77 35.48
C SER A 55 -12.42 26.57 35.89
N PHE A 56 -11.88 26.60 37.09
CA PHE A 56 -11.07 25.48 37.59
C PHE A 56 -11.84 24.16 37.62
N LYS A 57 -13.13 24.18 38.02
CA LYS A 57 -14.02 23.01 37.94
C LYS A 57 -14.17 22.49 36.52
N GLU A 58 -14.31 23.37 35.52
CA GLU A 58 -14.40 22.98 34.12
C GLU A 58 -13.08 22.38 33.61
N LYS A 59 -11.91 22.88 34.05
CA LYS A 59 -10.59 22.30 33.77
C LYS A 59 -10.46 20.88 34.33
N VAL A 60 -10.93 20.61 35.55
CA VAL A 60 -11.03 19.27 36.10
C VAL A 60 -11.93 18.39 35.23
N GLY A 61 -13.09 18.86 34.83
CA GLY A 61 -14.00 18.14 33.94
C GLY A 61 -13.36 17.67 32.64
N GLN A 62 -12.42 18.49 32.07
CA GLN A 62 -11.72 18.12 30.81
C GLN A 62 -10.85 16.87 30.95
N LEU A 63 -10.54 16.41 32.15
CA LEU A 63 -9.74 15.20 32.41
C LEU A 63 -10.59 13.91 32.45
N PHE A 64 -11.89 14.00 32.24
CA PHE A 64 -12.82 12.86 32.34
C PHE A 64 -13.39 12.48 30.96
N ILE A 65 -13.43 11.17 30.68
CA ILE A 65 -14.14 10.55 29.56
C ILE A 65 -15.28 9.73 30.10
N TYR A 66 -16.51 10.07 29.73
CA TYR A 66 -17.70 9.39 30.22
C TYR A 66 -18.22 8.37 29.21
N THR A 67 -18.56 7.17 29.67
CA THR A 67 -19.15 6.13 28.82
C THR A 67 -20.66 6.30 28.72
N ILE A 68 -21.18 6.34 27.46
CA ILE A 68 -22.59 6.50 27.19
C ILE A 68 -23.07 5.49 26.12
N ALA A 69 -24.29 5.00 26.28
CA ALA A 69 -24.88 4.12 25.28
C ALA A 69 -25.34 4.90 24.04
N PRO A 70 -25.14 4.41 22.82
CA PRO A 70 -25.61 5.06 21.60
C PRO A 70 -27.08 4.73 21.32
N VAL A 71 -27.96 5.18 22.24
CA VAL A 71 -29.43 5.00 22.17
C VAL A 71 -30.13 6.34 22.37
N ASP A 72 -31.16 6.58 21.55
CA ASP A 72 -31.94 7.81 21.59
C ASP A 72 -33.15 7.64 22.52
N THR A 73 -32.89 7.53 23.84
CA THR A 73 -33.93 7.53 24.87
C THR A 73 -33.90 8.83 25.68
N LYS A 74 -35.04 9.28 26.18
CA LYS A 74 -35.15 10.51 26.99
C LYS A 74 -34.11 10.51 28.11
N ARG A 75 -34.06 9.41 28.90
CA ARG A 75 -33.09 9.24 30.01
C ARG A 75 -31.63 9.40 29.53
N ASN A 76 -31.27 8.79 28.38
CA ASN A 76 -29.90 8.84 27.86
C ASN A 76 -29.53 10.24 27.34
N LEU A 77 -30.51 10.95 26.76
CA LEU A 77 -30.33 12.34 26.32
C LEU A 77 -30.21 13.33 27.51
N GLU A 78 -30.92 13.08 28.58
CA GLU A 78 -30.81 13.84 29.84
C GLU A 78 -29.41 13.59 30.45
N LEU A 79 -28.97 12.36 30.53
CA LEU A 79 -27.63 12.00 30.97
C LEU A 79 -26.54 12.65 30.10
N LEU A 80 -26.67 12.58 28.76
CA LEU A 80 -25.73 13.24 27.85
C LEU A 80 -25.65 14.75 28.13
N ARG A 81 -26.82 15.38 28.38
CA ARG A 81 -26.88 16.80 28.71
C ARG A 81 -26.18 17.09 30.05
N GLU A 82 -26.44 16.27 31.07
CA GLU A 82 -25.85 16.43 32.39
C GLU A 82 -24.31 16.35 32.35
N VAL A 83 -23.75 15.33 31.68
CA VAL A 83 -22.29 15.15 31.62
C VAL A 83 -21.61 16.26 30.84
N ILE A 84 -22.26 16.86 29.85
CA ILE A 84 -21.73 17.97 29.06
C ILE A 84 -21.90 19.32 29.76
N ASP A 85 -23.08 19.61 30.29
CA ASP A 85 -23.42 20.95 30.79
C ASP A 85 -23.01 21.15 32.25
N THR A 86 -23.09 20.11 33.07
CA THR A 86 -22.81 20.18 34.51
C THR A 86 -21.36 19.84 34.82
N TYR A 87 -20.87 18.74 34.22
CA TYR A 87 -19.52 18.23 34.53
C TYR A 87 -18.46 18.67 33.52
N LYS A 88 -18.83 19.19 32.36
CA LYS A 88 -17.91 19.68 31.32
C LYS A 88 -16.83 18.65 30.97
N VAL A 89 -17.24 17.40 30.81
CA VAL A 89 -16.29 16.30 30.50
C VAL A 89 -15.47 16.56 29.26
N GLY A 90 -14.22 16.08 29.23
CA GLY A 90 -13.29 16.27 28.13
C GLY A 90 -13.58 15.38 26.93
N GLY A 91 -14.24 14.24 27.15
CA GLY A 91 -14.55 13.30 26.08
C GLY A 91 -15.68 12.34 26.39
N LEU A 92 -16.07 11.57 25.39
CA LEU A 92 -17.08 10.50 25.48
C LEU A 92 -16.55 9.22 24.88
N LEU A 93 -16.88 8.09 25.52
CA LEU A 93 -16.76 6.74 24.97
C LEU A 93 -18.17 6.19 24.68
N PHE A 94 -18.44 5.78 23.44
CA PHE A 94 -19.69 5.10 23.13
C PHE A 94 -19.57 3.58 23.32
N SER A 95 -20.47 3.00 24.08
CA SER A 95 -20.64 1.54 24.13
C SER A 95 -21.22 1.01 22.81
N GLY A 96 -21.21 -0.29 22.59
CA GLY A 96 -21.65 -0.87 21.32
C GLY A 96 -23.11 -0.59 20.93
N GLY A 97 -23.39 -0.43 19.62
CA GLY A 97 -24.73 -0.12 19.14
C GLY A 97 -24.86 0.01 17.62
N LYS A 98 -25.80 0.86 17.18
CA LYS A 98 -25.97 1.22 15.77
C LYS A 98 -25.13 2.45 15.44
N MET A 99 -24.45 2.42 14.29
CA MET A 99 -23.61 3.51 13.81
C MET A 99 -24.36 4.85 13.71
N GLN A 100 -25.56 4.84 13.13
CA GLN A 100 -26.36 6.06 12.94
C GLN A 100 -26.64 6.75 14.29
N ASN A 101 -27.08 5.98 15.30
CA ASN A 101 -27.37 6.52 16.64
C ASN A 101 -26.10 7.14 17.26
N GLN A 102 -24.95 6.49 17.16
CA GLN A 102 -23.70 7.04 17.68
C GLN A 102 -23.37 8.37 17.02
N VAL A 103 -23.46 8.44 15.68
CA VAL A 103 -23.14 9.66 14.92
C VAL A 103 -24.11 10.80 15.27
N GLU A 104 -25.40 10.52 15.39
CA GLU A 104 -26.40 11.51 15.80
C GLU A 104 -26.10 12.09 17.18
N LEU A 105 -25.82 11.20 18.16
CA LEU A 105 -25.43 11.60 19.52
C LEU A 105 -24.09 12.33 19.53
N THR A 106 -23.10 11.89 18.74
CA THR A 106 -21.83 12.63 18.56
C THR A 106 -22.07 14.05 18.06
N ASN A 107 -22.87 14.21 17.01
CA ASN A 107 -23.20 15.53 16.47
C ASN A 107 -23.94 16.40 17.49
N ARG A 108 -24.87 15.80 18.26
CA ARG A 108 -25.61 16.50 19.31
C ARG A 108 -24.66 16.94 20.44
N ALA A 109 -23.80 16.05 20.91
CA ALA A 109 -22.81 16.31 21.95
C ALA A 109 -21.85 17.44 21.54
N GLN A 110 -21.34 17.42 20.30
CA GLN A 110 -20.43 18.45 19.77
C GLN A 110 -21.13 19.83 19.65
N ARG A 111 -22.43 19.87 19.30
CA ARG A 111 -23.19 21.15 19.28
C ARG A 111 -23.31 21.76 20.67
N GLN A 112 -23.56 20.93 21.67
CA GLN A 112 -23.82 21.33 23.05
C GLN A 112 -22.56 21.72 23.82
N ALA A 113 -21.43 20.99 23.58
CA ALA A 113 -20.21 21.17 24.36
C ALA A 113 -19.61 22.58 24.18
N LYS A 114 -19.15 23.18 25.31
CA LYS A 114 -18.40 24.46 25.33
C LYS A 114 -17.04 24.33 24.64
N VAL A 115 -16.31 23.27 24.99
CA VAL A 115 -15.06 22.84 24.34
C VAL A 115 -15.37 21.57 23.56
N PRO A 116 -14.94 21.42 22.29
CA PRO A 116 -15.19 20.21 21.52
C PRO A 116 -14.76 18.95 22.26
N LEU A 117 -15.61 17.93 22.25
CA LEU A 117 -15.39 16.68 22.97
C LEU A 117 -14.45 15.75 22.19
N MET A 118 -13.57 15.10 22.89
CA MET A 118 -12.78 14.00 22.36
C MET A 118 -13.67 12.75 22.34
N ILE A 119 -14.01 12.29 21.15
CA ILE A 119 -14.80 11.04 20.99
C ILE A 119 -13.81 9.89 20.89
N THR A 120 -13.95 8.95 21.82
CA THR A 120 -13.07 7.78 21.93
C THR A 120 -13.80 6.51 21.56
N PHE A 121 -13.07 5.47 21.19
CA PHE A 121 -13.66 4.22 20.70
C PHE A 121 -12.76 3.02 21.01
N ASP A 122 -13.37 1.87 21.32
CA ASP A 122 -12.71 0.58 21.41
C ASP A 122 -12.81 -0.16 20.07
N GLY A 123 -11.87 0.05 19.20
CA GLY A 123 -11.83 -0.54 17.87
C GLY A 123 -10.57 -1.37 17.62
N GLU A 124 -10.28 -2.35 18.48
CA GLU A 124 -9.06 -3.17 18.41
C GLU A 124 -8.89 -3.87 17.06
N TRP A 125 -10.01 -4.37 16.48
CA TRP A 125 -10.10 -4.91 15.13
C TRP A 125 -11.09 -4.13 14.27
N GLY A 126 -11.07 -2.80 14.38
CA GLY A 126 -11.93 -1.88 13.65
C GLY A 126 -13.31 -1.67 14.27
N LEU A 127 -14.16 -0.91 13.55
CA LEU A 127 -15.47 -0.48 14.09
C LEU A 127 -16.44 -1.64 14.39
N ALA A 128 -16.29 -2.78 13.70
CA ALA A 128 -17.12 -3.96 13.89
C ALA A 128 -17.05 -4.57 15.31
N MET A 129 -16.02 -4.18 16.09
CA MET A 129 -15.93 -4.58 17.49
C MET A 129 -17.12 -4.08 18.31
N ARG A 130 -17.64 -2.89 18.01
CA ARG A 130 -18.70 -2.22 18.77
C ARG A 130 -19.95 -1.90 17.94
N LEU A 131 -19.81 -1.72 16.62
CA LEU A 131 -20.90 -1.27 15.76
C LEU A 131 -21.34 -2.34 14.78
N ARG A 132 -22.66 -2.53 14.69
CA ARG A 132 -23.26 -3.51 13.76
C ARG A 132 -23.22 -3.02 12.33
N GLY A 133 -23.06 -3.95 11.38
CA GLY A 133 -23.04 -3.65 9.94
C GLY A 133 -21.75 -3.05 9.41
N MET A 134 -20.70 -3.03 10.23
CA MET A 134 -19.39 -2.52 9.84
C MET A 134 -18.54 -3.61 9.15
N PRO A 135 -17.56 -3.24 8.33
CA PRO A 135 -16.59 -4.19 7.78
C PRO A 135 -15.90 -4.96 8.91
N VAL A 136 -15.84 -6.28 8.79
CA VAL A 136 -15.22 -7.15 9.79
C VAL A 136 -13.80 -7.48 9.35
N PHE A 137 -12.84 -6.94 10.07
CA PHE A 137 -11.42 -7.27 9.91
C PHE A 137 -11.06 -8.53 10.69
N PRO A 138 -9.96 -9.25 10.33
CA PRO A 138 -9.46 -10.35 11.14
C PRO A 138 -9.13 -9.90 12.57
N ARG A 139 -9.19 -10.82 13.54
CA ARG A 139 -8.75 -10.59 14.91
C ARG A 139 -7.24 -10.39 14.97
N ASN A 140 -6.75 -9.70 16.00
CA ASN A 140 -5.33 -9.38 16.12
C ASN A 140 -4.42 -10.62 16.07
N MET A 141 -4.80 -11.73 16.72
CA MET A 141 -4.03 -12.98 16.64
C MET A 141 -3.90 -13.50 15.20
N VAL A 142 -4.90 -13.29 14.35
CA VAL A 142 -4.84 -13.61 12.92
C VAL A 142 -4.02 -12.59 12.15
N LEU A 143 -4.14 -11.31 12.47
CA LEU A 143 -3.31 -10.24 11.92
C LEU A 143 -1.82 -10.42 12.27
N GLY A 144 -1.54 -10.99 13.44
CA GLY A 144 -0.19 -11.37 13.86
C GLY A 144 0.48 -12.39 12.93
N CYS A 145 -0.30 -13.23 12.23
CA CYS A 145 0.23 -14.18 11.25
C CYS A 145 0.75 -13.52 9.97
N ILE A 146 0.42 -12.27 9.69
CA ILE A 146 0.82 -11.53 8.48
C ILE A 146 2.28 -11.12 8.59
N ARG A 147 3.11 -11.42 7.61
CA ARG A 147 4.53 -11.06 7.61
C ARG A 147 4.76 -9.59 7.24
N ASP A 148 4.00 -9.08 6.27
CA ASP A 148 4.17 -7.72 5.76
C ASP A 148 3.51 -6.69 6.68
N ASN A 149 4.33 -5.99 7.48
CA ASN A 149 3.87 -4.93 8.37
C ASN A 149 3.35 -3.69 7.63
N LYS A 150 3.66 -3.50 6.33
CA LYS A 150 3.07 -2.44 5.52
C LYS A 150 1.56 -2.63 5.38
N LEU A 151 1.11 -3.89 5.27
CA LEU A 151 -0.32 -4.20 5.20
C LEU A 151 -1.05 -3.87 6.52
N LEU A 152 -0.37 -4.04 7.67
CA LEU A 152 -0.92 -3.64 8.97
C LEU A 152 -0.96 -2.10 9.13
N TYR A 153 0.00 -1.40 8.55
CA TYR A 153 -0.03 0.06 8.47
C TYR A 153 -1.22 0.56 7.62
N GLU A 154 -1.45 -0.05 6.43
CA GLU A 154 -2.63 0.26 5.60
C GLU A 154 -3.93 -0.03 6.36
N TYR A 155 -3.98 -1.14 7.10
CA TYR A 155 -5.10 -1.48 7.96
C TYR A 155 -5.33 -0.38 9.03
N GLY A 156 -4.29 0.08 9.71
CA GLY A 156 -4.39 1.17 10.68
C GLY A 156 -4.94 2.46 10.05
N ARG A 157 -4.47 2.81 8.86
CA ARG A 157 -4.99 3.98 8.10
C ARG A 157 -6.47 3.84 7.75
N GLU A 158 -6.90 2.65 7.35
CA GLU A 158 -8.29 2.40 7.03
C GLU A 158 -9.18 2.49 8.27
N VAL A 159 -8.75 1.92 9.40
CA VAL A 159 -9.48 2.07 10.68
C VAL A 159 -9.57 3.54 11.09
N ALA A 160 -8.47 4.32 10.94
CA ALA A 160 -8.49 5.76 11.20
C ALA A 160 -9.49 6.50 10.29
N ARG A 161 -9.50 6.17 8.99
CA ARG A 161 -10.48 6.73 8.04
C ARG A 161 -11.91 6.45 8.49
N GLN A 162 -12.22 5.22 8.89
CA GLN A 162 -13.54 4.83 9.39
C GLN A 162 -13.87 5.57 10.69
N CYS A 163 -12.94 5.64 11.65
CA CYS A 163 -13.10 6.40 12.90
C CYS A 163 -13.46 7.86 12.61
N ARG A 164 -12.73 8.52 11.72
CA ARG A 164 -13.00 9.91 11.36
C ARG A 164 -14.36 10.09 10.68
N GLN A 165 -14.81 9.13 9.87
CA GLN A 165 -16.14 9.15 9.24
C GLN A 165 -17.29 9.12 10.24
N ILE A 166 -17.07 8.60 11.46
CA ILE A 166 -18.06 8.55 12.55
C ILE A 166 -17.76 9.56 13.67
N GLY A 167 -16.78 10.45 13.46
CA GLY A 167 -16.45 11.53 14.39
C GLY A 167 -15.61 11.09 15.61
N VAL A 168 -14.85 9.99 15.49
CA VAL A 168 -13.93 9.47 16.52
C VAL A 168 -12.52 10.03 16.30
N GLN A 169 -11.89 10.52 17.38
CA GLN A 169 -10.53 11.07 17.39
C GLN A 169 -9.51 10.16 18.08
N VAL A 170 -9.93 9.29 18.97
CA VAL A 170 -9.07 8.40 19.73
C VAL A 170 -9.56 6.96 19.61
N ASN A 171 -8.68 6.05 19.22
CA ASN A 171 -8.96 4.62 19.23
C ASN A 171 -8.14 3.95 20.34
N PHE A 172 -8.80 3.31 21.31
CA PHE A 172 -8.15 2.50 22.35
C PHE A 172 -7.62 1.19 21.75
N ALA A 173 -6.67 1.31 20.86
CA ALA A 173 -5.92 0.30 20.14
C ALA A 173 -4.56 0.87 19.72
N PRO A 174 -3.56 0.03 19.52
CA PRO A 174 -3.52 -1.43 19.56
C PRO A 174 -3.44 -2.04 20.96
N VAL A 175 -3.75 -3.35 21.01
CA VAL A 175 -3.44 -4.21 22.17
C VAL A 175 -1.97 -4.63 22.05
N ALA A 176 -1.16 -4.20 23.00
CA ALA A 176 0.30 -4.46 23.07
C ALA A 176 0.65 -5.62 24.02
N ASP A 177 -0.35 -6.23 24.64
CA ASP A 177 -0.17 -7.38 25.53
C ASP A 177 0.38 -8.58 24.76
N VAL A 178 1.41 -9.24 25.30
CA VAL A 178 2.02 -10.46 24.75
C VAL A 178 1.30 -11.68 25.34
N ASN A 179 0.59 -12.47 24.52
CA ASN A 179 -0.26 -13.56 25.01
C ASN A 179 0.55 -14.83 25.30
N ILE A 180 1.36 -14.81 26.34
CA ILE A 180 2.16 -15.97 26.79
C ILE A 180 1.25 -17.09 27.32
N ASN A 181 0.21 -16.74 28.09
CA ASN A 181 -0.73 -17.71 28.62
C ASN A 181 -1.84 -18.00 27.59
N PRO A 182 -1.88 -19.19 26.96
CA PRO A 182 -2.91 -19.55 25.97
C PRO A 182 -4.33 -19.63 26.57
N GLU A 183 -4.44 -19.78 27.90
CA GLU A 183 -5.72 -19.84 28.63
C GLU A 183 -6.12 -18.49 29.22
N ASN A 184 -5.39 -17.42 28.88
CA ASN A 184 -5.75 -16.07 29.34
C ASN A 184 -7.20 -15.74 29.00
N PRO A 185 -8.05 -15.40 30.01
CA PRO A 185 -9.50 -15.23 29.79
C PRO A 185 -9.84 -13.89 29.13
N VAL A 186 -8.92 -12.92 29.09
CA VAL A 186 -9.17 -11.53 28.66
C VAL A 186 -8.48 -11.22 27.34
N ILE A 187 -7.20 -11.50 27.22
CA ILE A 187 -6.38 -11.08 26.07
C ILE A 187 -6.54 -12.06 24.92
N ASN A 188 -6.05 -13.29 25.03
CA ASN A 188 -6.22 -14.34 24.02
C ASN A 188 -6.12 -13.79 22.57
N THR A 189 -7.19 -13.91 21.77
CA THR A 189 -7.24 -13.47 20.37
C THR A 189 -7.19 -11.96 20.15
N ARG A 190 -7.17 -11.16 21.22
CA ARG A 190 -6.97 -9.71 21.17
C ARG A 190 -5.51 -9.30 21.00
N SER A 191 -4.56 -10.13 21.44
CA SER A 191 -3.12 -9.96 21.20
C SER A 191 -2.75 -10.26 19.75
N PHE A 192 -1.64 -9.68 19.28
CA PHE A 192 -1.03 -10.03 18.00
C PHE A 192 -0.17 -11.30 18.05
N GLY A 193 0.10 -11.86 19.24
CA GLY A 193 0.88 -13.09 19.37
C GLY A 193 1.49 -13.30 20.75
N GLU A 194 2.40 -14.26 20.82
CA GLU A 194 3.13 -14.62 22.04
C GLU A 194 4.63 -14.23 22.01
N ASP A 195 5.12 -13.76 20.86
CA ASP A 195 6.50 -13.27 20.71
C ASP A 195 6.54 -11.75 20.91
N PRO A 196 7.27 -11.22 21.91
CA PRO A 196 7.29 -9.79 22.24
C PRO A 196 7.74 -8.90 21.08
N ILE A 197 8.72 -9.38 20.28
CA ILE A 197 9.29 -8.63 19.15
C ILE A 197 8.25 -8.51 18.04
N GLN A 198 7.63 -9.64 17.67
CA GLN A 198 6.58 -9.64 16.64
C GLN A 198 5.37 -8.80 17.07
N VAL A 199 4.97 -8.91 18.35
CA VAL A 199 3.87 -8.07 18.89
C VAL A 199 4.22 -6.59 18.78
N ALA A 200 5.46 -6.19 19.15
CA ALA A 200 5.91 -4.80 19.05
C ALA A 200 5.84 -4.28 17.60
N ASP A 201 6.34 -5.05 16.63
CA ASP A 201 6.31 -4.68 15.21
C ASP A 201 4.89 -4.47 14.69
N LYS A 202 3.95 -5.35 15.05
CA LYS A 202 2.53 -5.23 14.68
C LYS A 202 1.87 -4.02 15.33
N VAL A 203 2.13 -3.82 16.61
CA VAL A 203 1.65 -2.66 17.39
C VAL A 203 2.09 -1.36 16.74
N ILE A 204 3.38 -1.23 16.43
CA ILE A 204 3.94 -0.01 15.82
C ILE A 204 3.32 0.22 14.44
N ALA A 205 3.24 -0.81 13.60
CA ALA A 205 2.67 -0.68 12.26
C ALA A 205 1.21 -0.22 12.29
N TYR A 206 0.38 -0.87 13.11
CA TYR A 206 -1.03 -0.52 13.24
C TYR A 206 -1.23 0.87 13.83
N ALA A 207 -0.54 1.19 14.92
CA ALA A 207 -0.63 2.49 15.59
C ALA A 207 -0.15 3.64 14.69
N SER A 208 0.98 3.46 13.99
CA SER A 208 1.48 4.44 13.01
C SER A 208 0.47 4.68 11.88
N GLY A 209 -0.22 3.63 11.44
CA GLY A 209 -1.33 3.75 10.49
C GLY A 209 -2.48 4.59 11.02
N LEU A 210 -2.92 4.36 12.28
CA LEU A 210 -3.95 5.14 12.96
C LEU A 210 -3.57 6.63 13.03
N GLU A 211 -2.37 6.92 13.51
CA GLU A 211 -1.90 8.29 13.73
C GLU A 211 -1.67 9.05 12.44
N SER A 212 -1.11 8.39 11.41
CA SER A 212 -1.00 9.00 10.07
C SER A 212 -2.37 9.31 9.44
N GLY A 213 -3.40 8.59 9.83
CA GLY A 213 -4.80 8.84 9.47
C GLY A 213 -5.48 9.93 10.32
N GLY A 214 -4.78 10.54 11.29
CA GLY A 214 -5.27 11.60 12.17
C GLY A 214 -6.17 11.11 13.30
N VAL A 215 -5.95 9.88 13.80
CA VAL A 215 -6.61 9.30 14.97
C VAL A 215 -5.54 8.90 15.98
N LEU A 216 -5.65 9.36 17.21
CA LEU A 216 -4.71 9.00 18.27
C LEU A 216 -4.82 7.49 18.54
N SER A 217 -3.70 6.79 18.45
CA SER A 217 -3.56 5.41 18.91
C SER A 217 -3.32 5.37 20.41
N VAL A 218 -3.83 4.35 21.09
CA VAL A 218 -3.63 4.15 22.54
C VAL A 218 -3.22 2.71 22.80
N CYS A 219 -1.93 2.48 23.04
CA CYS A 219 -1.39 1.16 23.36
C CYS A 219 -1.89 0.69 24.70
N LYS A 220 -2.32 -0.56 24.83
CA LYS A 220 -2.91 -1.12 26.04
C LYS A 220 -2.59 -2.61 26.21
N HIS A 221 -2.57 -3.12 27.44
CA HIS A 221 -2.88 -2.52 28.75
C HIS A 221 -1.58 -2.45 29.57
N PHE A 222 -0.96 -1.28 29.65
CA PHE A 222 0.33 -1.11 30.35
C PHE A 222 0.19 -1.53 31.82
N PRO A 223 1.12 -2.29 32.43
CA PRO A 223 2.41 -2.72 31.89
C PRO A 223 2.41 -4.08 31.18
N GLY A 224 1.25 -4.66 30.85
CA GLY A 224 1.08 -5.90 30.09
C GLY A 224 0.16 -6.90 30.79
N HIS A 225 -0.91 -7.35 30.14
CA HIS A 225 -1.97 -8.20 30.66
C HIS A 225 -1.96 -9.63 30.06
N GLY A 226 -0.92 -9.94 29.25
CA GLY A 226 -0.95 -11.13 28.39
C GLY A 226 -0.68 -12.46 29.09
N ASP A 227 -0.04 -12.43 30.25
CA ASP A 227 0.30 -13.63 31.05
C ASP A 227 -0.43 -13.62 32.39
N THR A 228 -1.75 -13.49 32.35
CA THR A 228 -2.62 -13.53 33.53
C THR A 228 -3.66 -14.64 33.36
N ASP A 229 -4.13 -15.17 34.48
CA ASP A 229 -5.17 -16.22 34.58
C ASP A 229 -6.50 -15.69 35.14
N VAL A 230 -6.54 -14.43 35.56
CA VAL A 230 -7.70 -13.77 36.18
C VAL A 230 -8.24 -12.67 35.25
N ASP A 231 -9.57 -12.64 35.13
CA ASP A 231 -10.30 -11.60 34.40
C ASP A 231 -10.36 -10.29 35.21
N SER A 232 -9.70 -9.23 34.73
CA SER A 232 -9.67 -7.91 35.37
C SER A 232 -11.05 -7.24 35.50
N HIS A 233 -12.06 -7.71 34.75
CA HIS A 233 -13.45 -7.31 34.95
C HIS A 233 -14.06 -7.91 36.20
N LYS A 234 -13.48 -8.97 36.76
CA LYS A 234 -13.99 -9.71 37.91
C LYS A 234 -13.18 -9.53 39.19
N ALA A 235 -11.85 -9.47 39.05
CA ALA A 235 -10.91 -9.34 40.15
C ALA A 235 -9.62 -8.65 39.66
N LEU A 236 -8.67 -8.33 40.57
CA LEU A 236 -7.38 -7.73 40.25
C LEU A 236 -6.38 -8.84 39.91
N PRO A 237 -5.93 -8.96 38.62
CA PRO A 237 -4.89 -9.91 38.24
C PRO A 237 -3.52 -9.51 38.80
N VAL A 238 -2.67 -10.51 39.09
CA VAL A 238 -1.32 -10.31 39.62
C VAL A 238 -0.30 -10.77 38.62
N LEU A 239 0.75 -9.96 38.44
CA LEU A 239 1.97 -10.28 37.67
C LEU A 239 3.14 -10.52 38.64
N PRO A 240 3.34 -11.75 39.09
CA PRO A 240 4.32 -12.09 40.13
C PRO A 240 5.74 -12.29 39.52
N PHE A 241 6.11 -11.49 38.54
CA PHE A 241 7.34 -11.64 37.77
C PHE A 241 8.47 -10.76 38.30
N THR A 242 9.72 -11.17 38.00
CA THR A 242 10.90 -10.33 38.24
C THR A 242 10.93 -9.16 37.27
N ARG A 243 11.72 -8.15 37.59
CA ARG A 243 11.86 -6.97 36.71
C ARG A 243 12.42 -7.34 35.34
N GLU A 244 13.41 -8.22 35.29
CA GLU A 244 14.03 -8.67 34.04
C GLU A 244 13.02 -9.38 33.12
N ARG A 245 12.12 -10.20 33.70
CA ARG A 245 11.05 -10.85 32.94
C ARG A 245 10.05 -9.79 32.42
N LEU A 246 9.60 -8.87 33.25
CA LEU A 246 8.72 -7.79 32.80
C LEU A 246 9.34 -6.97 31.68
N ASP A 247 10.63 -6.65 31.81
CA ASP A 247 11.36 -5.84 30.83
C ASP A 247 11.52 -6.51 29.47
N SER A 248 11.68 -7.84 29.45
CA SER A 248 11.94 -8.63 28.24
C SER A 248 10.67 -9.11 27.55
N VAL A 249 9.56 -9.17 28.24
CA VAL A 249 8.29 -9.70 27.68
C VAL A 249 7.18 -8.68 27.76
N GLU A 250 6.65 -8.43 28.97
CA GLU A 250 5.43 -7.64 29.13
C GLU A 250 5.63 -6.18 28.72
N LEU A 251 6.72 -5.54 29.13
CA LEU A 251 7.06 -4.15 28.85
C LEU A 251 7.67 -3.94 27.46
N TYR A 252 8.18 -4.98 26.83
CA TYR A 252 8.93 -4.85 25.57
C TYR A 252 8.14 -4.14 24.46
N PRO A 253 6.89 -4.54 24.12
CA PRO A 253 6.12 -3.86 23.07
C PRO A 253 5.81 -2.41 23.42
N PHE A 254 5.60 -2.08 24.69
CA PHE A 254 5.34 -0.72 25.13
C PHE A 254 6.60 0.16 25.01
N LYS A 255 7.78 -0.36 25.36
CA LYS A 255 9.06 0.33 25.18
C LYS A 255 9.32 0.67 23.72
N GLU A 256 9.09 -0.29 22.82
CA GLU A 256 9.26 -0.08 21.39
C GLU A 256 8.22 0.92 20.85
N ALA A 257 6.97 0.86 21.31
CA ALA A 257 5.94 1.84 20.98
C ALA A 257 6.31 3.27 21.41
N ILE A 258 6.88 3.42 22.61
CA ILE A 258 7.40 4.70 23.13
C ILE A 258 8.56 5.20 22.26
N ARG A 259 9.52 4.34 21.91
CA ARG A 259 10.66 4.69 21.03
C ARG A 259 10.18 5.09 19.64
N ALA A 260 9.14 4.46 19.13
CA ALA A 260 8.50 4.82 17.87
C ALA A 260 7.74 6.16 17.93
N GLY A 261 7.55 6.74 19.12
CA GLY A 261 6.91 8.03 19.32
C GLY A 261 5.39 8.01 19.31
N LEU A 262 4.74 6.88 19.61
CA LEU A 262 3.29 6.76 19.63
C LEU A 262 2.64 7.62 20.72
N GLY A 263 1.46 8.19 20.41
CA GLY A 263 0.89 9.31 21.14
C GLY A 263 0.06 8.97 22.37
N GLY A 264 -0.41 7.73 22.56
CA GLY A 264 -1.31 7.35 23.65
C GLY A 264 -0.94 6.05 24.37
N MET A 265 -1.21 6.02 25.69
CA MET A 265 -1.01 4.84 26.54
C MET A 265 -2.20 4.64 27.48
N MET A 266 -2.68 3.39 27.60
CA MET A 266 -3.71 3.06 28.60
C MET A 266 -3.12 2.14 29.66
N VAL A 267 -3.24 2.56 30.94
CA VAL A 267 -2.75 1.79 32.09
C VAL A 267 -3.87 0.87 32.59
N GLY A 268 -3.58 -0.42 32.56
CA GLY A 268 -4.50 -1.47 32.98
C GLY A 268 -4.67 -1.58 34.50
N HIS A 269 -5.61 -2.44 34.92
CA HIS A 269 -5.81 -2.75 36.35
C HIS A 269 -5.13 -4.06 36.68
N LEU A 270 -3.83 -3.98 37.03
CA LEU A 270 -2.94 -5.10 37.32
C LEU A 270 -2.19 -4.86 38.63
N GLN A 271 -1.95 -5.88 39.41
CA GLN A 271 -1.03 -5.80 40.55
C GLN A 271 0.34 -6.29 40.09
N VAL A 272 1.38 -5.47 40.28
CA VAL A 272 2.77 -5.75 39.85
C VAL A 272 3.69 -5.57 41.07
N PRO A 273 3.83 -6.60 41.92
CA PRO A 273 4.49 -6.46 43.24
C PRO A 273 5.93 -5.99 43.17
N VAL A 274 6.67 -6.28 42.11
CA VAL A 274 8.08 -5.86 41.94
C VAL A 274 8.23 -4.35 41.69
N ILE A 275 7.15 -3.67 41.26
CA ILE A 275 7.13 -2.23 40.99
C ILE A 275 6.30 -1.52 42.07
N GLU A 276 5.15 -2.08 42.39
CA GLU A 276 4.24 -1.54 43.44
C GLU A 276 4.08 -2.56 44.55
N PRO A 277 4.80 -2.35 45.69
CA PRO A 277 4.76 -3.29 46.80
C PRO A 277 3.48 -3.23 47.64
N ILE A 278 2.63 -2.23 47.44
CA ILE A 278 1.35 -2.14 48.15
C ILE A 278 0.39 -3.17 47.61
N GLY A 279 0.08 -4.20 48.38
CA GLY A 279 -0.86 -5.25 47.99
C GLY A 279 -2.25 -4.69 47.71
N GLY A 280 -2.85 -5.13 46.61
CA GLY A 280 -4.20 -4.72 46.20
C GLY A 280 -4.28 -3.35 45.51
N LEU A 281 -3.17 -2.64 45.30
CA LEU A 281 -3.15 -1.38 44.56
C LEU A 281 -2.95 -1.66 43.07
N PRO A 282 -3.95 -1.32 42.22
CA PRO A 282 -3.83 -1.53 40.76
C PRO A 282 -2.82 -0.57 40.12
N SER A 283 -2.15 -1.01 39.06
CA SER A 283 -1.20 -0.23 38.25
C SER A 283 -1.73 1.15 37.86
N SER A 284 -2.99 1.23 37.45
CA SER A 284 -3.63 2.51 37.06
C SER A 284 -3.78 3.51 38.22
N LEU A 285 -3.67 3.07 39.47
CA LEU A 285 -3.75 3.90 40.68
C LEU A 285 -2.39 4.03 41.38
N SER A 286 -1.37 3.37 40.88
CA SER A 286 0.01 3.38 41.43
C SER A 286 0.85 4.46 40.80
N ARG A 287 1.41 5.35 41.64
CA ARG A 287 2.38 6.36 41.23
C ARG A 287 3.65 5.70 40.70
N ASN A 288 4.13 4.62 41.34
CA ASN A 288 5.31 3.88 40.94
C ASN A 288 5.19 3.35 39.51
N VAL A 289 3.98 2.96 39.07
CA VAL A 289 3.74 2.44 37.72
C VAL A 289 3.51 3.58 36.72
N VAL A 290 2.63 4.55 37.04
CA VAL A 290 2.21 5.57 36.07
C VAL A 290 3.25 6.68 35.94
N TYR A 291 3.76 7.18 37.04
CA TYR A 291 4.72 8.30 37.02
C TYR A 291 6.15 7.78 36.97
N ASP A 292 6.58 6.99 37.95
CA ASP A 292 8.00 6.66 38.10
C ASP A 292 8.48 5.74 36.98
N LEU A 293 7.70 4.69 36.64
CA LEU A 293 8.05 3.79 35.53
C LEU A 293 7.70 4.38 34.16
N LEU A 294 6.40 4.68 33.88
CA LEU A 294 5.97 5.04 32.54
C LEU A 294 6.44 6.44 32.12
N THR A 295 6.28 7.43 32.99
CA THR A 295 6.57 8.83 32.63
C THR A 295 8.03 9.19 32.80
N ASP A 296 8.67 8.79 33.89
CA ASP A 296 10.05 9.17 34.23
C ASP A 296 11.06 8.18 33.62
N GLU A 297 11.03 6.91 34.00
CA GLU A 297 12.01 5.91 33.55
C GLU A 297 11.88 5.63 32.03
N LEU A 298 10.68 5.33 31.53
CA LEU A 298 10.44 5.05 30.11
C LEU A 298 10.27 6.32 29.27
N ALA A 299 10.26 7.48 29.89
CA ALA A 299 10.20 8.81 29.27
C ALA A 299 8.99 9.01 28.32
N PHE A 300 7.86 8.37 28.62
CA PHE A 300 6.66 8.54 27.81
C PHE A 300 6.08 9.95 27.93
N LYS A 301 5.93 10.65 26.81
CA LYS A 301 5.45 12.04 26.76
C LYS A 301 4.01 12.16 26.24
N GLY A 302 3.43 11.05 25.76
CA GLY A 302 2.08 10.99 25.19
C GLY A 302 0.98 11.10 26.24
N LEU A 303 -0.27 10.98 25.79
CA LEU A 303 -1.45 11.08 26.65
C LEU A 303 -1.70 9.75 27.37
N ILE A 304 -1.83 9.81 28.70
CA ILE A 304 -2.00 8.64 29.57
C ILE A 304 -3.46 8.53 30.00
N PHE A 305 -4.08 7.40 29.70
CA PHE A 305 -5.45 7.06 30.07
C PHE A 305 -5.46 5.95 31.13
N THR A 306 -6.43 5.98 32.03
CA THR A 306 -6.76 4.78 32.80
C THR A 306 -7.52 3.78 31.92
N ASP A 307 -7.48 2.49 32.25
CA ASP A 307 -8.55 1.59 31.87
C ASP A 307 -9.86 1.99 32.60
N ALA A 308 -10.99 1.37 32.23
CA ALA A 308 -12.31 1.78 32.71
C ALA A 308 -12.45 1.63 34.24
N LEU A 309 -12.55 2.74 34.98
CA LEU A 309 -12.61 2.75 36.46
C LEU A 309 -13.91 2.15 37.01
N ALA A 310 -14.91 1.90 36.17
CA ALA A 310 -16.11 1.15 36.54
C ALA A 310 -15.85 -0.35 36.75
N MET A 311 -14.69 -0.89 36.33
CA MET A 311 -14.33 -2.30 36.47
C MET A 311 -14.13 -2.71 37.94
N LYS A 312 -14.34 -4.02 38.23
CA LYS A 312 -14.17 -4.54 39.60
C LYS A 312 -12.71 -4.63 40.05
N GLY A 313 -11.74 -4.67 39.10
CA GLY A 313 -10.30 -4.69 39.41
C GLY A 313 -9.79 -3.50 40.22
N VAL A 314 -10.52 -2.39 40.28
CA VAL A 314 -10.22 -1.23 41.14
C VAL A 314 -11.18 -1.08 42.33
N ALA A 315 -12.04 -2.07 42.60
CA ALA A 315 -12.99 -2.01 43.70
C ALA A 315 -12.28 -1.98 45.05
N GLY A 316 -12.83 -1.23 46.03
CA GLY A 316 -12.24 -1.11 47.38
C GLY A 316 -11.19 -0.03 47.56
N ASN A 317 -10.77 0.67 46.50
CA ASN A 317 -9.71 1.70 46.57
C ASN A 317 -10.24 3.15 46.75
N GLY A 318 -11.38 3.35 47.42
CA GLY A 318 -11.92 4.69 47.71
C GLY A 318 -12.29 5.49 46.43
N ASN A 319 -11.92 6.79 46.38
CA ASN A 319 -12.14 7.62 45.21
C ASN A 319 -11.07 7.32 44.13
N VAL A 320 -11.37 6.40 43.24
CA VAL A 320 -10.44 5.86 42.23
C VAL A 320 -10.03 6.90 41.18
N SER A 321 -10.89 7.86 40.83
CA SER A 321 -10.53 8.94 39.89
C SER A 321 -9.50 9.89 40.49
N LEU A 322 -9.66 10.26 41.78
CA LEU A 322 -8.66 11.09 42.48
C LEU A 322 -7.30 10.36 42.57
N GLN A 323 -7.32 9.06 42.96
CA GLN A 323 -6.10 8.27 43.01
C GLN A 323 -5.41 8.13 41.66
N ALA A 324 -6.18 7.89 40.59
CA ALA A 324 -5.65 7.81 39.23
C ALA A 324 -4.96 9.12 38.80
N LEU A 325 -5.56 10.28 39.09
CA LEU A 325 -4.95 11.59 38.80
C LEU A 325 -3.69 11.82 39.61
N LYS A 326 -3.68 11.45 40.93
CA LYS A 326 -2.49 11.50 41.78
C LYS A 326 -1.38 10.56 41.33
N ALA A 327 -1.72 9.41 40.75
CA ALA A 327 -0.78 8.45 40.19
C ALA A 327 -0.04 8.99 38.95
N GLY A 328 -0.63 9.96 38.21
CA GLY A 328 0.01 10.58 37.04
C GLY A 328 -0.83 10.44 35.75
N ASN A 329 -1.96 9.74 35.75
CA ASN A 329 -2.80 9.67 34.55
C ASN A 329 -3.28 11.07 34.12
N ASP A 330 -3.38 11.28 32.80
CA ASP A 330 -3.89 12.54 32.23
C ASP A 330 -5.41 12.53 32.10
N MET A 331 -5.98 11.38 31.73
CA MET A 331 -7.41 11.24 31.53
C MET A 331 -7.99 9.99 32.22
N VAL A 332 -9.10 10.21 32.87
CA VAL A 332 -9.87 9.18 33.60
C VAL A 332 -10.97 8.63 32.69
N LEU A 333 -10.95 7.32 32.42
CA LEU A 333 -11.92 6.66 31.58
C LEU A 333 -13.03 5.99 32.42
N SER A 334 -14.28 6.21 32.02
CA SER A 334 -15.47 5.56 32.60
C SER A 334 -15.53 5.69 34.15
N PRO A 335 -15.54 6.91 34.71
CA PRO A 335 -15.71 7.11 36.15
C PRO A 335 -17.02 6.47 36.60
N ARG A 336 -17.12 6.06 37.88
CA ARG A 336 -18.31 5.43 38.42
C ARG A 336 -19.42 6.45 38.70
N ASN A 337 -19.07 7.61 39.28
CA ASN A 337 -20.00 8.64 39.67
C ASN A 337 -19.36 10.04 39.60
N LEU A 338 -19.57 10.76 38.49
CA LEU A 338 -19.04 12.12 38.32
C LEU A 338 -19.51 13.08 39.42
N LYS A 339 -20.71 12.87 40.01
CA LYS A 339 -21.28 13.70 41.07
C LYS A 339 -20.46 13.67 42.37
N GLU A 340 -19.78 12.58 42.65
CA GLU A 340 -18.91 12.39 43.79
C GLU A 340 -17.44 12.59 43.44
N GLU A 341 -17.01 12.13 42.25
CA GLU A 341 -15.59 12.06 41.93
C GLU A 341 -14.99 13.42 41.58
N ILE A 342 -15.68 14.27 40.80
CA ILE A 342 -15.22 15.64 40.50
C ILE A 342 -15.10 16.50 41.75
N PRO A 343 -16.12 16.57 42.62
CA PRO A 343 -15.98 17.30 43.91
C PRO A 343 -14.84 16.78 44.79
N ALA A 344 -14.56 15.48 44.81
CA ALA A 344 -13.46 14.92 45.57
C ALA A 344 -12.10 15.40 45.05
N VAL A 345 -11.93 15.52 43.73
CA VAL A 345 -10.74 16.10 43.11
C VAL A 345 -10.58 17.58 43.50
N LEU A 346 -11.67 18.35 43.44
CA LEU A 346 -11.66 19.75 43.86
C LEU A 346 -11.26 19.93 45.33
N ALA A 347 -11.88 19.12 46.21
CA ALA A 347 -11.55 19.15 47.64
C ALA A 347 -10.10 18.73 47.94
N ALA A 348 -9.55 17.78 47.18
CA ALA A 348 -8.14 17.39 47.33
C ALA A 348 -7.18 18.53 46.91
N VAL A 349 -7.53 19.31 45.89
CA VAL A 349 -6.75 20.49 45.52
C VAL A 349 -6.85 21.59 46.60
N GLU A 350 -8.04 21.84 47.14
CA GLU A 350 -8.23 22.79 48.24
C GLU A 350 -7.44 22.42 49.52
N LYS A 351 -7.26 21.11 49.77
CA LYS A 351 -6.47 20.57 50.87
C LYS A 351 -4.94 20.51 50.61
N GLY A 352 -4.53 20.83 49.38
CA GLY A 352 -3.13 20.71 48.98
C GLY A 352 -2.64 19.27 48.75
N GLU A 353 -3.56 18.29 48.66
CA GLU A 353 -3.24 16.88 48.39
C GLU A 353 -2.94 16.64 46.90
N LEU A 354 -3.34 17.54 46.02
CA LEU A 354 -3.06 17.58 44.59
C LEU A 354 -2.86 19.04 44.18
N SER A 355 -1.84 19.35 43.40
CA SER A 355 -1.58 20.76 43.05
C SER A 355 -2.52 21.26 41.95
N ARG A 356 -2.84 22.54 42.00
CA ARG A 356 -3.63 23.22 40.98
C ARG A 356 -2.89 23.23 39.64
N GLU A 357 -1.60 23.48 39.72
CA GLU A 357 -0.69 23.54 38.55
C GLU A 357 -0.63 22.20 37.85
N GLU A 358 -0.67 21.08 38.57
CA GLU A 358 -0.67 19.74 38.01
C GLU A 358 -1.98 19.51 37.22
N ILE A 359 -3.13 19.85 37.75
CA ILE A 359 -4.43 19.75 37.07
C ILE A 359 -4.45 20.65 35.82
N GLU A 360 -3.97 21.88 35.91
CA GLU A 360 -3.92 22.80 34.78
C GLU A 360 -2.95 22.32 33.69
N SER A 361 -1.81 21.74 34.08
CA SER A 361 -0.84 21.12 33.17
C SER A 361 -1.48 19.94 32.39
N LYS A 362 -2.18 19.04 33.10
CA LYS A 362 -2.92 17.93 32.48
C LYS A 362 -4.02 18.46 31.54
N CYS A 363 -4.80 19.45 31.95
CA CYS A 363 -5.83 20.05 31.10
C CYS A 363 -5.20 20.69 29.84
N ARG A 364 -4.11 21.41 29.98
CA ARG A 364 -3.36 22.00 28.86
C ARG A 364 -2.88 20.93 27.87
N LYS A 365 -2.36 19.82 28.39
CA LYS A 365 -1.95 18.66 27.60
C LYS A 365 -3.14 18.08 26.81
N VAL A 366 -4.29 17.83 27.45
CA VAL A 366 -5.53 17.37 26.80
C VAL A 366 -5.99 18.32 25.72
N LEU A 367 -5.96 19.62 25.96
CA LEU A 367 -6.35 20.64 24.97
C LEU A 367 -5.38 20.66 23.77
N THR A 368 -4.08 20.49 24.00
CA THR A 368 -3.08 20.36 22.93
C THR A 368 -3.40 19.18 22.02
N TYR A 369 -3.73 18.01 22.59
CA TYR A 369 -4.18 16.85 21.81
C TYR A 369 -5.49 17.12 21.06
N LYS A 370 -6.44 17.81 21.68
CA LYS A 370 -7.67 18.23 20.98
C LYS A 370 -7.37 19.09 19.75
N TYR A 371 -6.43 20.04 19.88
CA TYR A 371 -6.01 20.87 18.75
C TYR A 371 -5.42 20.04 17.60
N VAL A 372 -4.46 19.17 17.89
CA VAL A 372 -3.78 18.29 16.92
C VAL A 372 -4.77 17.37 16.20
N LEU A 373 -5.74 16.84 16.95
CA LEU A 373 -6.80 15.96 16.44
C LEU A 373 -7.92 16.71 15.68
N GLY A 374 -7.72 18.01 15.42
CA GLY A 374 -8.64 18.83 14.63
C GLY A 374 -9.84 19.38 15.40
N LEU A 375 -9.86 19.25 16.74
CA LEU A 375 -10.94 19.73 17.61
C LEU A 375 -10.81 21.22 17.99
N LYS A 376 -9.96 22.00 17.30
CA LYS A 376 -9.94 23.46 17.42
C LYS A 376 -11.22 24.14 16.95
N LYS A 377 -11.99 23.42 16.13
CA LYS A 377 -13.32 23.83 15.64
C LYS A 377 -14.31 22.66 15.81
N LYS A 378 -15.56 22.98 16.10
CA LYS A 378 -16.63 21.98 16.08
C LYS A 378 -16.80 21.45 14.67
N SER A 379 -16.78 20.13 14.52
CA SER A 379 -17.06 19.43 13.28
C SER A 379 -18.24 18.48 13.46
N TYR A 380 -18.99 18.26 12.39
CA TYR A 380 -20.17 17.42 12.40
C TYR A 380 -20.06 16.36 11.30
N VAL A 381 -20.48 15.16 11.65
CA VAL A 381 -20.49 14.02 10.72
C VAL A 381 -21.73 14.09 9.82
N GLN A 382 -21.54 13.88 8.53
CA GLN A 382 -22.60 13.83 7.55
C GLN A 382 -23.16 12.40 7.47
N LEU A 383 -24.44 12.21 7.79
CA LEU A 383 -25.09 10.89 7.79
C LEU A 383 -25.38 10.36 6.39
N SER A 384 -25.73 11.24 5.44
CA SER A 384 -26.04 10.83 4.07
C SER A 384 -24.86 10.10 3.43
N GLY A 385 -25.09 8.88 2.91
CA GLY A 385 -24.08 8.06 2.26
C GLY A 385 -22.97 7.52 3.19
N LEU A 386 -23.14 7.61 4.52
CA LEU A 386 -22.11 7.20 5.49
C LEU A 386 -21.77 5.72 5.41
N GLU A 387 -22.79 4.87 5.28
CA GLU A 387 -22.61 3.41 5.19
C GLU A 387 -21.78 3.04 3.94
N GLN A 388 -22.04 3.66 2.80
CA GLN A 388 -21.28 3.44 1.57
C GLN A 388 -19.83 3.91 1.69
N ARG A 389 -19.60 5.06 2.36
CA ARG A 389 -18.24 5.56 2.61
C ARG A 389 -17.44 4.65 3.52
N ILE A 390 -18.06 4.01 4.49
CA ILE A 390 -17.39 3.06 5.40
C ILE A 390 -17.18 1.71 4.71
N ASN A 391 -18.22 1.16 4.05
CA ASN A 391 -18.17 -0.10 3.33
C ASN A 391 -17.68 0.07 1.89
N SER A 392 -16.64 0.87 1.69
CA SER A 392 -16.09 1.15 0.36
C SER A 392 -15.51 -0.10 -0.32
N PRO A 393 -15.37 -0.12 -1.66
CA PRO A 393 -14.67 -1.19 -2.36
C PRO A 393 -13.24 -1.38 -1.85
N GLN A 394 -12.53 -0.29 -1.53
CA GLN A 394 -11.17 -0.31 -0.99
C GLN A 394 -11.12 -1.00 0.37
N THR A 395 -12.10 -0.74 1.24
CA THR A 395 -12.22 -1.43 2.54
C THR A 395 -12.39 -2.94 2.36
N ARG A 396 -13.31 -3.35 1.47
CA ARG A 396 -13.56 -4.77 1.19
C ARG A 396 -12.32 -5.46 0.62
N ASP A 397 -11.61 -4.76 -0.24
CA ASP A 397 -10.35 -5.27 -0.79
C ASP A 397 -9.28 -5.44 0.28
N LEU A 398 -9.09 -4.45 1.14
CA LEU A 398 -8.14 -4.56 2.24
C LEU A 398 -8.47 -5.73 3.17
N VAL A 399 -9.76 -5.92 3.53
CA VAL A 399 -10.19 -7.09 4.31
C VAL A 399 -9.79 -8.40 3.62
N ARG A 400 -9.96 -8.48 2.29
CA ARG A 400 -9.59 -9.65 1.51
C ARG A 400 -8.07 -9.88 1.47
N ARG A 401 -7.27 -8.82 1.30
CA ARG A 401 -5.80 -8.91 1.32
C ARG A 401 -5.28 -9.32 2.69
N LEU A 402 -5.85 -8.80 3.77
CA LEU A 402 -5.50 -9.19 5.14
C LEU A 402 -5.80 -10.67 5.40
N ASN A 403 -6.98 -11.14 4.98
CA ASN A 403 -7.33 -12.55 5.12
C ASN A 403 -6.37 -13.45 4.33
N LEU A 404 -6.04 -13.08 3.10
CA LEU A 404 -5.11 -13.84 2.25
C LEU A 404 -3.71 -13.90 2.87
N ALA A 405 -3.17 -12.76 3.29
CA ALA A 405 -1.85 -12.68 3.88
C ALA A 405 -1.72 -13.42 5.23
N ALA A 406 -2.84 -13.65 5.91
CA ALA A 406 -2.88 -14.43 7.15
C ALA A 406 -2.99 -15.94 6.93
N ILE A 407 -3.33 -16.42 5.71
CA ILE A 407 -3.41 -17.86 5.43
C ILE A 407 -2.05 -18.48 5.70
N THR A 408 -2.04 -19.49 6.58
CA THR A 408 -0.81 -20.13 7.05
C THR A 408 -0.79 -21.60 6.63
N VAL A 409 0.21 -22.00 5.85
CA VAL A 409 0.48 -23.41 5.54
C VAL A 409 1.46 -23.95 6.56
N LEU A 410 1.01 -24.75 7.49
CA LEU A 410 1.82 -25.19 8.64
C LEU A 410 2.82 -26.29 8.31
N ASN A 411 2.44 -27.19 7.40
CA ASN A 411 3.36 -28.18 6.84
C ASN A 411 2.98 -28.50 5.39
N ASN A 412 3.94 -29.07 4.66
CA ASN A 412 3.76 -29.50 3.27
C ASN A 412 4.69 -30.67 3.00
N LYS A 413 4.35 -31.87 3.54
CA LYS A 413 5.17 -33.08 3.43
C LYS A 413 5.27 -33.51 1.97
N ASN A 414 6.48 -33.89 1.56
CA ASN A 414 6.79 -34.32 0.19
C ASN A 414 6.34 -33.31 -0.89
N HIS A 415 6.25 -32.03 -0.55
CA HIS A 415 5.83 -30.96 -1.48
C HIS A 415 4.50 -31.29 -2.18
N ILE A 416 3.51 -31.82 -1.41
CA ILE A 416 2.20 -32.16 -1.96
C ILE A 416 1.45 -30.93 -2.50
N LEU A 417 1.67 -29.76 -1.93
CA LEU A 417 1.21 -28.47 -2.42
C LEU A 417 2.31 -27.79 -3.23
N PRO A 418 2.00 -27.15 -4.36
CA PRO A 418 0.65 -26.96 -4.93
C PRO A 418 0.13 -28.23 -5.60
N LEU A 419 -1.20 -28.42 -5.53
CA LEU A 419 -1.89 -29.45 -6.26
C LEU A 419 -1.88 -29.14 -7.78
N HIS A 420 -1.85 -30.17 -8.59
CA HIS A 420 -1.95 -30.02 -10.04
C HIS A 420 -3.42 -29.88 -10.48
N THR A 421 -3.66 -29.02 -11.47
CA THR A 421 -4.97 -28.94 -12.13
C THR A 421 -5.13 -30.14 -13.06
N ASP A 422 -5.86 -31.12 -12.61
CA ASP A 422 -6.18 -32.32 -13.40
C ASP A 422 -7.67 -32.64 -13.19
N LYS A 423 -8.45 -32.54 -14.27
CA LYS A 423 -9.88 -32.86 -14.22
C LYS A 423 -10.15 -34.38 -14.29
N GLU A 424 -9.18 -35.17 -14.68
CA GLU A 424 -9.31 -36.63 -14.71
C GLU A 424 -9.04 -37.23 -13.33
N GLN A 425 -8.27 -36.55 -12.49
CA GLN A 425 -7.97 -36.99 -11.12
C GLN A 425 -9.03 -36.48 -10.14
N LYS A 426 -9.89 -37.38 -9.70
CA LYS A 426 -10.96 -37.06 -8.74
C LYS A 426 -10.41 -36.94 -7.30
N ILE A 427 -10.68 -35.81 -6.63
CA ILE A 427 -10.30 -35.51 -5.25
C ILE A 427 -11.53 -35.73 -4.35
N ALA A 428 -11.34 -36.37 -3.19
CA ALA A 428 -12.37 -36.44 -2.16
C ALA A 428 -12.29 -35.22 -1.25
N LEU A 429 -13.42 -34.53 -1.04
CA LEU A 429 -13.58 -33.47 -0.04
C LEU A 429 -14.41 -34.04 1.11
N LEU A 430 -13.79 -34.27 2.26
CA LEU A 430 -14.46 -34.64 3.50
C LEU A 430 -14.79 -33.37 4.29
N GLU A 431 -16.05 -33.05 4.44
CA GLU A 431 -16.56 -31.90 5.15
C GLU A 431 -16.96 -32.32 6.58
N VAL A 432 -16.29 -31.72 7.57
CA VAL A 432 -16.52 -32.03 8.99
C VAL A 432 -17.60 -31.12 9.54
N GLY A 433 -18.74 -31.70 9.91
CA GLY A 433 -19.90 -30.98 10.44
C GLY A 433 -20.93 -30.61 9.35
N ASN A 434 -21.33 -29.37 9.30
CA ASN A 434 -22.33 -28.89 8.33
C ASN A 434 -21.70 -28.57 6.96
N PRO A 435 -22.00 -29.34 5.89
CA PRO A 435 -21.41 -29.10 4.56
C PRO A 435 -21.81 -27.76 3.95
N GLY A 436 -22.95 -27.17 4.34
CA GLY A 436 -23.34 -25.84 3.84
C GLY A 436 -22.34 -24.73 4.21
N LYS A 437 -21.55 -24.92 5.28
CA LYS A 437 -20.51 -23.97 5.68
C LYS A 437 -19.31 -23.93 4.73
N THR A 438 -19.10 -24.96 3.91
CA THR A 438 -17.94 -25.13 3.00
C THR A 438 -18.33 -25.21 1.52
N ASP A 439 -19.56 -24.85 1.17
CA ASP A 439 -20.06 -24.84 -0.21
C ASP A 439 -19.24 -23.95 -1.16
N VAL A 440 -18.76 -22.81 -0.66
CA VAL A 440 -17.92 -21.90 -1.47
C VAL A 440 -16.57 -22.52 -1.76
N LEU A 441 -15.97 -23.21 -0.78
CA LEU A 441 -14.75 -24.00 -0.97
C LEU A 441 -14.94 -25.06 -2.05
N ALA A 442 -15.99 -25.87 -1.91
CA ALA A 442 -16.31 -26.95 -2.86
C ALA A 442 -16.49 -26.41 -4.29
N LYS A 443 -17.24 -25.29 -4.44
CA LYS A 443 -17.43 -24.61 -5.74
C LYS A 443 -16.13 -24.09 -6.31
N GLN A 444 -15.23 -23.52 -5.50
CA GLN A 444 -13.94 -23.01 -5.97
C GLN A 444 -13.00 -24.16 -6.36
N LEU A 445 -12.90 -25.22 -5.56
CA LEU A 445 -12.11 -26.41 -5.87
C LEU A 445 -12.55 -27.07 -7.19
N SER A 446 -13.86 -27.13 -7.46
CA SER A 446 -14.42 -27.70 -8.70
C SER A 446 -13.99 -26.95 -9.98
N ARG A 447 -13.41 -25.74 -9.86
CA ARG A 447 -12.82 -25.05 -11.00
C ARG A 447 -11.48 -25.65 -11.42
N TYR A 448 -10.79 -26.31 -10.50
CA TYR A 448 -9.44 -26.82 -10.69
C TYR A 448 -9.38 -28.34 -10.90
N THR A 449 -10.34 -29.09 -10.31
CA THR A 449 -10.33 -30.54 -10.28
C THR A 449 -11.75 -31.11 -10.24
N SER A 450 -11.90 -32.41 -10.58
CA SER A 450 -13.13 -33.14 -10.29
C SER A 450 -13.24 -33.45 -8.81
N LEU A 451 -14.40 -33.21 -8.19
CA LEU A 451 -14.59 -33.27 -6.73
C LEU A 451 -15.68 -34.26 -6.37
N ALA A 452 -15.40 -35.16 -5.42
CA ALA A 452 -16.41 -35.96 -4.73
C ALA A 452 -16.57 -35.43 -3.30
N ARG A 453 -17.80 -35.12 -2.88
CA ARG A 453 -18.10 -34.57 -1.56
C ARG A 453 -18.58 -35.64 -0.60
N PHE A 454 -18.04 -35.64 0.60
CA PHE A 454 -18.41 -36.51 1.71
C PHE A 454 -18.62 -35.64 2.96
N CYS A 455 -19.51 -36.10 3.87
CA CYS A 455 -19.81 -35.39 5.10
C CYS A 455 -19.60 -36.28 6.32
N LEU A 456 -18.80 -35.83 7.28
CA LEU A 456 -18.64 -36.46 8.59
C LEU A 456 -19.51 -35.73 9.62
N ARG A 457 -20.50 -36.37 10.16
CA ARG A 457 -21.42 -35.82 11.17
C ARG A 457 -21.06 -36.29 12.59
N ALA A 458 -21.40 -35.52 13.61
CA ALA A 458 -21.00 -35.79 14.98
C ALA A 458 -21.59 -37.09 15.58
N ASN A 459 -22.75 -37.52 15.14
CA ASN A 459 -23.53 -38.62 15.77
C ASN A 459 -23.65 -39.83 14.82
N GLN A 460 -22.66 -40.08 13.95
CA GLN A 460 -22.61 -41.23 13.08
C GLN A 460 -22.28 -42.51 13.88
N THR A 461 -22.90 -43.61 13.48
CA THR A 461 -22.55 -44.93 14.07
C THR A 461 -21.17 -45.38 13.58
N GLU A 462 -20.61 -46.43 14.22
CA GLU A 462 -19.31 -46.96 13.79
C GLU A 462 -19.41 -47.60 12.38
N GLU A 463 -20.57 -48.21 12.05
CA GLU A 463 -20.82 -48.80 10.74
C GLU A 463 -20.86 -47.69 9.66
N GLU A 464 -21.49 -46.58 9.95
CA GLU A 464 -21.51 -45.40 9.04
C GLU A 464 -20.09 -44.81 8.88
N ASN A 465 -19.38 -44.71 9.98
CA ASN A 465 -17.98 -44.26 9.96
C ASN A 465 -17.07 -45.21 9.16
N GLN A 466 -17.28 -46.52 9.28
CA GLN A 466 -16.50 -47.51 8.51
C GLN A 466 -16.79 -47.39 7.00
N ARG A 467 -18.08 -47.34 6.61
CA ARG A 467 -18.47 -47.13 5.19
C ARG A 467 -17.87 -45.83 4.61
N LEU A 468 -17.82 -44.79 5.42
CA LEU A 468 -17.22 -43.54 5.01
C LEU A 468 -15.70 -43.67 4.79
N ARG A 469 -15.00 -44.33 5.73
CA ARG A 469 -13.57 -44.64 5.58
C ARG A 469 -13.27 -45.48 4.32
N ASP A 470 -14.08 -46.53 4.10
CA ASP A 470 -13.95 -47.42 2.94
C ASP A 470 -14.14 -46.64 1.63
N SER A 471 -15.17 -45.74 1.59
CA SER A 471 -15.38 -44.85 0.44
C SER A 471 -14.20 -43.90 0.19
N LEU A 472 -13.66 -43.28 1.24
CA LEU A 472 -12.55 -42.35 1.15
C LEU A 472 -11.26 -43.05 0.73
N SER A 473 -11.03 -44.31 1.14
CA SER A 473 -9.80 -45.07 0.80
C SER A 473 -9.64 -45.31 -0.71
N THR A 474 -10.70 -45.20 -1.49
CA THR A 474 -10.66 -45.32 -2.96
C THR A 474 -10.04 -44.09 -3.65
N TYR A 475 -9.81 -42.99 -2.94
CA TYR A 475 -9.29 -41.74 -3.49
C TYR A 475 -7.81 -41.55 -3.15
N LYS A 476 -7.00 -41.23 -4.15
CA LYS A 476 -5.57 -40.92 -3.97
C LYS A 476 -5.30 -39.61 -3.26
N ARG A 477 -6.25 -38.71 -3.27
CA ARG A 477 -6.16 -37.37 -2.65
C ARG A 477 -7.42 -37.09 -1.85
N ILE A 478 -7.26 -36.75 -0.59
CA ILE A 478 -8.35 -36.42 0.34
C ILE A 478 -8.04 -35.05 0.93
N ILE A 479 -9.01 -34.15 0.84
CA ILE A 479 -9.02 -32.85 1.53
C ILE A 479 -10.04 -32.94 2.65
N VAL A 480 -9.64 -32.65 3.88
CA VAL A 480 -10.51 -32.57 5.05
C VAL A 480 -10.75 -31.11 5.39
N ALA A 481 -11.98 -30.63 5.21
CA ALA A 481 -12.39 -29.28 5.51
C ALA A 481 -13.08 -29.20 6.88
N VAL A 482 -12.45 -28.51 7.83
CA VAL A 482 -12.92 -28.37 9.22
C VAL A 482 -13.49 -26.97 9.42
N SER A 483 -14.81 -26.85 9.60
CA SER A 483 -15.52 -25.62 9.93
C SER A 483 -16.18 -25.64 11.31
N GLU A 484 -16.04 -26.74 12.05
CA GLU A 484 -16.59 -26.94 13.39
C GLU A 484 -15.57 -26.62 14.48
N GLN A 485 -16.05 -26.01 15.58
CA GLN A 485 -15.19 -25.63 16.70
C GLN A 485 -15.08 -26.73 17.76
N ARG A 486 -16.07 -27.61 17.84
CA ARG A 486 -16.09 -28.72 18.79
C ARG A 486 -15.77 -30.01 18.05
N LEU A 487 -14.55 -30.49 18.17
CA LEU A 487 -14.04 -31.62 17.40
C LEU A 487 -13.93 -32.91 18.22
N ALA A 488 -14.16 -32.86 19.51
CA ALA A 488 -14.03 -34.03 20.40
C ALA A 488 -14.89 -35.23 19.96
N SER A 489 -16.11 -34.99 19.49
CA SER A 489 -17.03 -36.04 19.00
C SER A 489 -16.55 -36.74 17.72
N TYR A 490 -15.59 -36.13 16.97
CA TYR A 490 -15.04 -36.69 15.73
C TYR A 490 -13.74 -37.46 15.95
N GLN A 491 -13.16 -37.41 17.16
CA GLN A 491 -11.90 -38.10 17.46
C GLN A 491 -11.91 -39.59 17.12
N PRO A 492 -12.98 -40.38 17.43
CA PRO A 492 -13.01 -41.81 17.10
C PRO A 492 -12.87 -42.11 15.62
N PHE A 493 -13.47 -41.30 14.77
CA PHE A 493 -13.31 -41.39 13.31
C PHE A 493 -11.87 -41.14 12.92
N PHE A 494 -11.30 -40.01 13.35
CA PHE A 494 -9.97 -39.61 12.98
C PHE A 494 -8.86 -40.52 13.50
N ALA A 495 -9.07 -41.14 14.66
CA ALA A 495 -8.11 -42.08 15.22
C ALA A 495 -7.87 -43.31 14.32
N LYS A 496 -8.92 -43.75 13.60
CA LYS A 496 -8.84 -44.86 12.64
C LYS A 496 -8.49 -44.40 11.20
N PHE A 497 -8.96 -43.22 10.81
CA PHE A 497 -8.81 -42.68 9.47
C PHE A 497 -7.39 -42.15 9.20
N ALA A 498 -6.83 -41.32 10.08
CA ALA A 498 -5.62 -40.56 9.80
C ALA A 498 -4.35 -41.41 9.57
N PRO A 499 -4.10 -42.52 10.29
CA PRO A 499 -2.93 -43.36 10.04
C PRO A 499 -2.95 -44.06 8.67
N GLN A 500 -4.14 -44.31 8.13
CA GLN A 500 -4.34 -45.06 6.87
C GLN A 500 -4.47 -44.16 5.64
N SER A 501 -4.82 -42.87 5.86
CA SER A 501 -5.18 -41.96 4.79
C SER A 501 -4.55 -40.57 5.02
N PRO A 502 -3.28 -40.37 4.66
CA PRO A 502 -2.65 -39.06 4.76
C PRO A 502 -3.41 -38.04 3.91
N ALA A 503 -4.06 -37.10 4.58
CA ALA A 503 -4.93 -36.10 3.96
C ALA A 503 -4.37 -34.67 4.08
N ILE A 504 -4.94 -33.75 3.32
CA ILE A 504 -4.72 -32.29 3.44
C ILE A 504 -5.81 -31.75 4.35
N TYR A 505 -5.43 -31.18 5.48
CA TYR A 505 -6.39 -30.59 6.43
C TYR A 505 -6.48 -29.08 6.24
N LEU A 506 -7.71 -28.58 6.08
CA LEU A 506 -8.04 -27.16 5.98
C LEU A 506 -8.84 -26.75 7.20
N PHE A 507 -8.33 -25.83 8.00
CA PHE A 507 -9.02 -25.32 9.17
C PHE A 507 -9.58 -23.92 8.90
N PHE A 508 -10.91 -23.82 8.87
CA PHE A 508 -11.66 -22.58 8.81
C PHE A 508 -12.12 -22.11 10.20
N THR A 509 -11.34 -22.40 11.20
CA THR A 509 -11.57 -22.15 12.62
C THR A 509 -10.31 -21.52 13.24
N PRO A 510 -10.39 -20.93 14.45
CA PRO A 510 -9.18 -20.58 15.18
C PRO A 510 -8.22 -21.75 15.31
N GLY A 511 -6.92 -21.53 15.13
CA GLY A 511 -5.91 -22.59 15.04
C GLY A 511 -5.92 -23.55 16.22
N LYS A 512 -6.15 -23.06 17.46
CA LYS A 512 -6.22 -23.91 18.65
C LYS A 512 -7.27 -25.04 18.59
N MET A 513 -8.27 -24.94 17.72
CA MET A 513 -9.28 -25.99 17.58
C MET A 513 -8.68 -27.29 17.03
N MET A 514 -7.60 -27.23 16.24
CA MET A 514 -6.92 -28.43 15.72
C MET A 514 -6.33 -29.32 16.83
N LEU A 515 -6.00 -28.73 17.99
CA LEU A 515 -5.44 -29.47 19.12
C LEU A 515 -6.41 -30.57 19.62
N GLN A 516 -7.71 -30.41 19.42
CA GLN A 516 -8.69 -31.43 19.75
C GLN A 516 -8.55 -32.71 18.92
N ILE A 517 -7.89 -32.63 17.74
CA ILE A 517 -7.58 -33.78 16.85
C ILE A 517 -6.10 -33.82 16.50
N GLN A 518 -5.23 -33.37 17.39
CA GLN A 518 -3.79 -33.24 17.14
C GLN A 518 -3.12 -34.53 16.65
N ARG A 519 -3.54 -35.71 17.13
CA ARG A 519 -3.02 -36.99 16.66
C ARG A 519 -3.30 -37.22 15.17
N ALA A 520 -4.46 -36.83 14.67
CA ALA A 520 -4.78 -36.92 13.26
C ALA A 520 -3.98 -35.90 12.42
N VAL A 521 -3.86 -34.69 12.93
CA VAL A 521 -3.09 -33.60 12.28
C VAL A 521 -1.60 -33.97 12.16
N ALA A 522 -1.03 -34.70 13.10
CA ALA A 522 0.34 -35.22 13.03
C ALA A 522 0.60 -36.10 11.78
N HIS A 523 -0.43 -36.84 11.31
CA HIS A 523 -0.38 -37.67 10.11
C HIS A 523 -0.65 -36.90 8.80
N ALA A 524 -1.07 -35.63 8.88
CA ALA A 524 -1.44 -34.83 7.72
C ALA A 524 -0.31 -34.68 6.69
N SER A 525 -0.64 -34.78 5.40
CA SER A 525 0.26 -34.46 4.29
C SER A 525 0.51 -32.96 4.17
N ALA A 526 -0.52 -32.17 4.41
CA ALA A 526 -0.42 -30.72 4.54
C ALA A 526 -1.50 -30.21 5.50
N VAL A 527 -1.23 -29.10 6.17
CA VAL A 527 -2.16 -28.40 7.05
C VAL A 527 -2.21 -26.93 6.67
N VAL A 528 -3.41 -26.43 6.39
CA VAL A 528 -3.65 -25.04 6.00
C VAL A 528 -4.65 -24.39 6.96
N LEU A 529 -4.26 -23.28 7.57
CA LEU A 529 -5.14 -22.47 8.40
C LEU A 529 -5.70 -21.30 7.58
N GLY A 530 -7.04 -21.29 7.38
CA GLY A 530 -7.78 -20.14 6.89
C GLY A 530 -8.25 -19.22 8.00
N HIS A 531 -8.21 -19.66 9.26
CA HIS A 531 -8.65 -18.96 10.48
C HIS A 531 -10.15 -18.59 10.55
N SER A 532 -10.86 -18.58 9.44
CA SER A 532 -12.28 -18.20 9.33
C SER A 532 -12.96 -18.97 8.20
N TYR A 533 -14.26 -19.23 8.33
CA TYR A 533 -15.07 -19.84 7.25
C TYR A 533 -15.79 -18.81 6.37
N ASN A 534 -15.35 -17.54 6.38
CA ASN A 534 -15.94 -16.53 5.49
C ASN A 534 -15.72 -16.88 4.01
N VAL A 535 -16.55 -16.31 3.14
CA VAL A 535 -16.60 -16.63 1.71
C VAL A 535 -15.25 -16.39 1.00
N ASP A 536 -14.57 -15.29 1.33
CA ASP A 536 -13.31 -14.92 0.69
C ASP A 536 -12.18 -15.86 1.10
N VAL A 537 -12.09 -16.21 2.39
CA VAL A 537 -11.07 -17.15 2.89
C VAL A 537 -11.24 -18.54 2.26
N GLN A 538 -12.47 -19.02 2.10
CA GLN A 538 -12.69 -20.32 1.45
C GLN A 538 -12.19 -20.32 -0.01
N ARG A 539 -12.45 -19.25 -0.78
CA ARG A 539 -11.93 -19.09 -2.13
C ARG A 539 -10.40 -19.04 -2.14
N GLN A 540 -9.84 -18.20 -1.29
CA GLN A 540 -8.40 -17.98 -1.19
C GLN A 540 -7.64 -19.24 -0.79
N VAL A 541 -8.14 -20.01 0.18
CA VAL A 541 -7.54 -21.29 0.57
C VAL A 541 -7.56 -22.26 -0.62
N ALA A 542 -8.66 -22.37 -1.35
CA ALA A 542 -8.69 -23.19 -2.57
C ALA A 542 -7.66 -22.72 -3.61
N ASP A 543 -7.51 -21.41 -3.79
CA ASP A 543 -6.54 -20.83 -4.73
C ASP A 543 -5.09 -21.11 -4.28
N VAL A 544 -4.81 -21.03 -2.97
CA VAL A 544 -3.50 -21.38 -2.39
C VAL A 544 -3.15 -22.86 -2.65
N LEU A 545 -4.12 -23.78 -2.50
CA LEU A 545 -3.86 -25.22 -2.75
C LEU A 545 -3.36 -25.50 -4.16
N PHE A 546 -3.75 -24.69 -5.15
CA PHE A 546 -3.36 -24.82 -6.56
C PHE A 546 -2.33 -23.74 -7.01
N ALA A 547 -1.66 -23.07 -6.08
CA ALA A 547 -0.74 -21.96 -6.33
C ALA A 547 -1.30 -20.90 -7.29
N LYS A 548 -2.58 -20.57 -7.14
CA LYS A 548 -3.22 -19.43 -7.80
C LYS A 548 -3.18 -18.17 -6.93
N ALA A 549 -2.94 -18.36 -5.63
CA ALA A 549 -2.67 -17.31 -4.66
C ALA A 549 -1.42 -17.66 -3.84
N SER A 550 -0.73 -16.63 -3.33
CA SER A 550 0.36 -16.80 -2.38
C SER A 550 -0.18 -17.12 -0.98
N ALA A 551 0.60 -17.88 -0.21
CA ALA A 551 0.44 -17.96 1.24
C ALA A 551 1.84 -17.93 1.86
N ASP A 552 2.08 -16.95 2.71
CA ASP A 552 3.35 -16.76 3.44
C ASP A 552 3.13 -16.43 4.91
N GLY A 553 1.88 -16.58 5.39
CA GLY A 553 1.52 -16.38 6.78
C GLY A 553 2.33 -17.30 7.71
N GLN A 554 2.65 -16.80 8.90
CA GLN A 554 3.35 -17.52 9.95
C GLN A 554 2.54 -17.48 11.25
N LEU A 555 2.58 -18.54 12.05
CA LEU A 555 1.88 -18.56 13.33
C LEU A 555 2.34 -17.43 14.25
N SER A 556 1.39 -16.69 14.75
CA SER A 556 1.60 -15.66 15.78
C SER A 556 1.67 -16.24 17.20
N ALA A 557 1.15 -17.45 17.41
CA ALA A 557 1.22 -18.18 18.66
C ALA A 557 1.32 -19.68 18.36
N SER A 558 2.01 -20.42 19.22
CA SER A 558 2.22 -21.87 19.12
C SER A 558 0.90 -22.63 19.17
N LEU A 559 0.85 -23.76 18.49
CA LEU A 559 -0.26 -24.70 18.51
C LEU A 559 0.20 -26.04 19.09
N GLY A 560 0.28 -26.09 20.42
CA GLY A 560 0.86 -27.18 21.17
C GLY A 560 2.31 -27.46 20.76
N GLU A 561 2.72 -28.72 20.87
CA GLU A 561 4.06 -29.17 20.47
C GLU A 561 4.22 -29.37 18.95
N LEU A 562 3.11 -29.38 18.19
CA LEU A 562 3.12 -29.67 16.76
C LEU A 562 3.67 -28.52 15.91
N PHE A 563 3.30 -27.31 16.25
CA PHE A 563 3.64 -26.12 15.45
C PHE A 563 4.03 -24.96 16.35
N PRO A 564 5.32 -24.61 16.40
CA PRO A 564 5.80 -23.48 17.19
C PRO A 564 5.38 -22.13 16.55
N THR A 565 5.45 -21.09 17.34
CA THR A 565 5.35 -19.71 16.84
C THR A 565 6.33 -19.48 15.69
N GLY A 566 5.91 -18.74 14.67
CA GLY A 566 6.68 -18.53 13.44
C GLY A 566 6.58 -19.68 12.42
N ALA A 567 5.95 -20.81 12.75
CA ALA A 567 5.74 -21.89 11.78
C ALA A 567 4.91 -21.42 10.58
N GLY A 568 5.40 -21.73 9.38
CA GLY A 568 4.71 -21.40 8.12
C GLY A 568 5.56 -21.77 6.91
N VAL A 569 4.93 -22.36 5.90
CA VAL A 569 5.55 -22.74 4.63
C VAL A 569 5.02 -21.81 3.55
N THR A 570 5.91 -21.17 2.81
CA THR A 570 5.53 -20.26 1.72
C THR A 570 5.06 -21.06 0.49
N ILE A 571 3.90 -20.71 -0.02
CA ILE A 571 3.40 -21.12 -1.34
C ILE A 571 3.48 -19.92 -2.27
N THR A 572 4.25 -20.07 -3.35
CA THR A 572 4.40 -19.01 -4.35
C THR A 572 3.50 -19.30 -5.56
N PRO A 573 2.72 -18.34 -6.05
CA PRO A 573 1.91 -18.51 -7.24
C PRO A 573 2.75 -18.78 -8.47
N LYS A 574 2.33 -19.76 -9.30
CA LYS A 574 2.93 -19.98 -10.62
C LYS A 574 2.39 -19.00 -11.68
N THR A 575 1.30 -18.31 -11.37
CA THR A 575 0.64 -17.29 -12.21
C THR A 575 0.06 -16.21 -11.30
N PRO A 576 0.02 -14.93 -11.75
CA PRO A 576 -0.55 -13.83 -10.95
C PRO A 576 -2.00 -14.08 -10.55
N LEU A 577 -2.41 -13.53 -9.42
CA LEU A 577 -3.80 -13.49 -8.95
C LEU A 577 -4.72 -12.92 -10.04
N HIS A 578 -5.70 -13.69 -10.48
CA HIS A 578 -6.80 -13.17 -11.28
C HIS A 578 -7.95 -12.78 -10.36
N PHE A 579 -8.15 -11.48 -10.20
CA PHE A 579 -9.34 -10.96 -9.56
C PHE A 579 -10.56 -11.26 -10.42
N VAL A 580 -11.72 -11.47 -9.80
CA VAL A 580 -12.98 -11.71 -10.54
C VAL A 580 -13.54 -10.35 -10.96
N PRO A 581 -13.53 -10.00 -12.25
CA PRO A 581 -13.92 -8.67 -12.71
C PRO A 581 -15.32 -8.25 -12.26
N GLU A 582 -16.26 -9.20 -12.12
CA GLU A 582 -17.63 -8.96 -11.68
C GLU A 582 -17.71 -8.37 -10.26
N GLU A 583 -16.77 -8.71 -9.38
CA GLU A 583 -16.69 -8.16 -8.02
C GLU A 583 -16.30 -6.66 -8.03
N TYR A 584 -15.69 -6.21 -9.11
CA TYR A 584 -15.27 -4.83 -9.35
C TYR A 584 -16.18 -4.08 -10.33
N GLY A 585 -17.34 -4.65 -10.65
CA GLY A 585 -18.31 -4.05 -11.55
C GLY A 585 -17.92 -4.12 -13.03
N LEU A 586 -17.06 -5.08 -13.39
CA LEU A 586 -16.67 -5.35 -14.78
C LEU A 586 -17.20 -6.71 -15.22
N SER A 587 -17.68 -6.80 -16.45
CA SER A 587 -18.09 -8.08 -17.05
C SER A 587 -16.89 -8.78 -17.66
N SER A 588 -16.53 -9.95 -17.14
CA SER A 588 -15.46 -10.79 -17.70
C SER A 588 -15.74 -11.22 -19.16
N THR A 589 -17.02 -11.42 -19.51
CA THR A 589 -17.45 -11.72 -20.88
C THR A 589 -17.15 -10.57 -21.84
N HIS A 590 -17.39 -9.33 -21.43
CA HIS A 590 -17.07 -8.16 -22.24
C HIS A 590 -15.56 -7.90 -22.30
N LEU A 591 -14.82 -8.12 -21.20
CA LEU A 591 -13.36 -8.00 -21.18
C LEU A 591 -12.69 -8.99 -22.16
N LYS A 592 -13.28 -10.17 -22.42
CA LYS A 592 -12.76 -11.10 -23.43
C LYS A 592 -12.75 -10.52 -24.86
N ARG A 593 -13.50 -9.46 -25.14
CA ARG A 593 -13.43 -8.74 -26.43
C ARG A 593 -12.04 -8.14 -26.67
N ILE A 594 -11.30 -7.84 -25.60
CA ILE A 594 -9.90 -7.38 -25.69
C ILE A 594 -9.03 -8.43 -26.41
N ASP A 595 -9.23 -9.73 -26.11
CA ASP A 595 -8.52 -10.82 -26.77
C ASP A 595 -8.74 -10.77 -28.28
N SER A 596 -10.00 -10.63 -28.70
CA SER A 596 -10.38 -10.59 -30.11
C SER A 596 -9.80 -9.37 -30.83
N ILE A 597 -9.79 -8.19 -30.18
CA ILE A 597 -9.26 -6.94 -30.75
C ILE A 597 -7.72 -7.03 -30.88
N ALA A 598 -7.04 -7.52 -29.86
CA ALA A 598 -5.59 -7.68 -29.86
C ALA A 598 -5.12 -8.68 -30.95
N LEU A 599 -5.80 -9.82 -31.05
CA LEU A 599 -5.52 -10.83 -32.09
C LEU A 599 -5.87 -10.33 -33.48
N ASP A 600 -6.92 -9.51 -33.62
CA ASP A 600 -7.27 -8.89 -34.89
C ASP A 600 -6.16 -7.94 -35.38
N GLY A 601 -5.58 -7.14 -34.49
CA GLY A 601 -4.42 -6.30 -34.79
C GLY A 601 -3.24 -7.11 -35.35
N ILE A 602 -2.93 -8.26 -34.74
CA ILE A 602 -1.86 -9.16 -35.20
C ILE A 602 -2.19 -9.74 -36.57
N ARG A 603 -3.39 -10.26 -36.76
CA ARG A 603 -3.84 -10.84 -38.03
C ARG A 603 -3.78 -9.86 -39.20
N GLN A 604 -4.14 -8.61 -38.95
CA GLN A 604 -4.09 -7.55 -39.94
C GLN A 604 -2.68 -6.93 -40.09
N GLY A 605 -1.70 -7.39 -39.34
CA GLY A 605 -0.31 -6.90 -39.38
C GLY A 605 -0.12 -5.49 -38.85
N ALA A 606 -0.93 -5.09 -37.86
CA ALA A 606 -0.77 -3.83 -37.17
C ALA A 606 0.46 -3.83 -36.22
N TYR A 607 0.79 -4.99 -35.70
CA TYR A 607 1.99 -5.27 -34.88
C TYR A 607 2.21 -6.79 -34.78
N PRO A 608 3.46 -7.25 -34.52
CA PRO A 608 3.73 -8.69 -34.33
C PRO A 608 3.22 -9.22 -33.00
N GLY A 609 3.22 -8.41 -31.95
CA GLY A 609 2.78 -8.77 -30.61
C GLY A 609 2.52 -7.58 -29.73
N CYS A 610 1.83 -7.80 -28.59
CA CYS A 610 1.48 -6.74 -27.65
C CYS A 610 1.27 -7.28 -26.23
N GLN A 611 1.31 -6.36 -25.25
CA GLN A 611 0.88 -6.56 -23.87
C GLN A 611 -0.31 -5.65 -23.58
N VAL A 612 -1.29 -6.15 -22.83
CA VAL A 612 -2.46 -5.39 -22.38
C VAL A 612 -2.66 -5.59 -20.88
N VAL A 613 -2.68 -4.50 -20.12
CA VAL A 613 -2.99 -4.51 -18.70
C VAL A 613 -4.14 -3.55 -18.40
N VAL A 614 -5.11 -4.03 -17.63
CA VAL A 614 -6.23 -3.23 -17.12
C VAL A 614 -6.30 -3.41 -15.61
N LEU A 615 -6.11 -2.32 -14.86
CA LEU A 615 -6.33 -2.28 -13.43
C LEU A 615 -7.66 -1.58 -13.11
N LYS A 616 -8.37 -2.08 -12.12
CA LYS A 616 -9.56 -1.46 -11.54
C LYS A 616 -9.40 -1.46 -10.02
N ASN A 617 -9.48 -0.27 -9.40
CA ASN A 617 -9.26 -0.10 -7.96
C ASN A 617 -7.91 -0.70 -7.51
N GLY A 618 -6.86 -0.55 -8.32
CA GLY A 618 -5.52 -1.09 -8.04
C GLY A 618 -5.32 -2.58 -8.35
N HIS A 619 -6.36 -3.31 -8.75
CA HIS A 619 -6.30 -4.76 -9.02
C HIS A 619 -6.32 -5.07 -10.51
N SER A 620 -5.54 -6.10 -10.89
CA SER A 620 -5.47 -6.55 -12.28
C SER A 620 -6.75 -7.30 -12.68
N MET A 621 -7.53 -6.68 -13.56
CA MET A 621 -8.74 -7.27 -14.16
C MET A 621 -8.45 -7.97 -15.47
N PHE A 622 -7.40 -7.53 -16.15
CA PHE A 622 -6.93 -8.09 -17.40
C PHE A 622 -5.42 -7.89 -17.51
N ASP A 623 -4.67 -8.96 -17.74
CA ASP A 623 -3.23 -8.94 -17.88
C ASP A 623 -2.82 -10.07 -18.82
N LYS A 624 -2.61 -9.74 -20.11
CA LYS A 624 -2.29 -10.72 -21.14
C LYS A 624 -1.28 -10.20 -22.15
N SER A 625 -0.50 -11.13 -22.67
CA SER A 625 0.45 -10.94 -23.75
C SER A 625 -0.02 -11.71 -24.98
N PHE A 626 0.17 -11.15 -26.17
CA PHE A 626 -0.30 -11.70 -27.44
C PHE A 626 0.80 -11.68 -28.50
N GLY A 627 0.84 -12.69 -29.35
CA GLY A 627 1.73 -12.76 -30.52
C GLY A 627 3.18 -13.02 -30.15
N THR A 628 4.07 -12.48 -30.95
CA THR A 628 5.51 -12.75 -30.92
C THR A 628 6.30 -11.46 -31.11
N TYR A 629 7.61 -11.52 -30.89
CA TYR A 629 8.51 -10.35 -31.02
C TYR A 629 8.56 -9.78 -32.45
N ALA A 630 8.59 -10.66 -33.45
CA ALA A 630 8.90 -10.26 -34.84
C ALA A 630 8.11 -11.04 -35.91
N GLY A 631 7.07 -11.81 -35.51
CA GLY A 631 6.30 -12.67 -36.41
C GLY A 631 6.64 -14.15 -36.27
N LYS A 632 6.23 -14.97 -37.26
CA LYS A 632 6.35 -16.44 -37.24
C LYS A 632 7.81 -16.87 -36.98
N GLY A 633 8.00 -17.76 -36.02
CA GLY A 633 9.32 -18.32 -35.68
C GLY A 633 10.13 -17.48 -34.68
N SER A 634 9.66 -16.32 -34.26
CA SER A 634 10.29 -15.50 -33.21
C SER A 634 9.72 -15.81 -31.80
N PRO A 635 10.39 -15.44 -30.71
CA PRO A 635 9.92 -15.65 -29.35
C PRO A 635 8.52 -15.10 -29.13
N ARG A 636 7.75 -15.75 -28.25
CA ARG A 636 6.44 -15.25 -27.82
C ARG A 636 6.60 -14.03 -26.93
N VAL A 637 5.62 -13.14 -26.97
CA VAL A 637 5.54 -12.04 -26.00
C VAL A 637 5.05 -12.61 -24.68
N GLU A 638 5.84 -12.36 -23.64
CA GLU A 638 5.56 -12.69 -22.25
C GLU A 638 5.27 -11.42 -21.45
N SER A 639 4.76 -11.54 -20.23
CA SER A 639 4.49 -10.39 -19.36
C SER A 639 5.77 -9.63 -18.93
N THR A 640 6.92 -10.28 -19.03
CA THR A 640 8.26 -9.73 -18.75
C THR A 640 8.95 -9.18 -19.99
N SER A 641 8.35 -9.30 -21.19
CA SER A 641 8.94 -8.77 -22.42
C SER A 641 9.02 -7.24 -22.37
N ILE A 642 10.19 -6.70 -22.65
CA ILE A 642 10.52 -5.28 -22.46
C ILE A 642 10.34 -4.52 -23.78
N TYR A 643 9.54 -3.46 -23.77
CA TYR A 643 9.22 -2.62 -24.92
C TYR A 643 9.85 -1.24 -24.85
N ASP A 644 10.28 -0.70 -26.00
CA ASP A 644 10.59 0.72 -26.15
C ASP A 644 9.29 1.54 -26.02
N LEU A 645 9.20 2.36 -25.01
CA LEU A 645 8.01 3.13 -24.67
C LEU A 645 7.80 4.33 -25.59
N ALA A 646 8.81 4.74 -26.37
CA ALA A 646 8.81 5.98 -27.16
C ALA A 646 8.33 7.18 -26.31
N SER A 647 7.40 8.00 -26.81
CA SER A 647 6.91 9.19 -26.10
C SER A 647 6.18 8.91 -24.78
N LEU A 648 5.83 7.67 -24.48
CA LEU A 648 5.33 7.32 -23.14
C LEU A 648 6.43 7.51 -22.08
N SER A 649 7.71 7.57 -22.46
CA SER A 649 8.84 7.97 -21.62
C SER A 649 8.66 9.35 -21.01
N LYS A 650 7.97 10.28 -21.71
CA LYS A 650 7.69 11.61 -21.19
C LYS A 650 6.92 11.58 -19.88
N THR A 651 5.91 10.73 -19.78
CA THR A 651 5.00 10.67 -18.63
C THR A 651 5.36 9.58 -17.62
N THR A 652 6.07 8.52 -18.05
CA THR A 652 6.53 7.44 -17.18
C THR A 652 7.96 7.73 -16.62
N GLY A 653 8.66 8.70 -17.18
CA GLY A 653 10.01 9.13 -16.80
C GLY A 653 10.11 10.62 -16.48
N THR A 654 10.37 11.43 -17.49
CA THR A 654 10.72 12.86 -17.32
C THR A 654 9.71 13.63 -16.47
N LEU A 655 8.41 13.46 -16.71
CA LEU A 655 7.37 14.15 -15.96
C LEU A 655 7.34 13.73 -14.49
N LEU A 656 7.58 12.46 -14.16
CA LEU A 656 7.71 12.03 -12.77
C LEU A 656 8.84 12.74 -12.04
N ALA A 657 10.00 12.88 -12.71
CA ALA A 657 11.14 13.61 -12.15
C ALA A 657 10.81 15.10 -11.97
N ILE A 658 10.15 15.73 -12.94
CA ILE A 658 9.67 17.12 -12.88
C ILE A 658 8.68 17.30 -11.72
N MET A 659 7.69 16.40 -11.59
CA MET A 659 6.73 16.43 -10.48
C MET A 659 7.43 16.30 -9.12
N LYS A 660 8.43 15.43 -9.01
CA LYS A 660 9.18 15.24 -7.76
C LYS A 660 10.03 16.46 -7.40
N LEU A 661 10.65 17.08 -8.38
CA LEU A 661 11.44 18.32 -8.16
C LEU A 661 10.53 19.51 -7.82
N TYR A 662 9.37 19.62 -8.45
CA TYR A 662 8.34 20.58 -8.10
C TYR A 662 7.84 20.38 -6.67
N ASP A 663 7.53 19.15 -6.31
CA ASP A 663 7.08 18.75 -4.98
C ASP A 663 8.11 19.08 -3.88
N LYS A 664 9.41 19.02 -4.23
CA LYS A 664 10.54 19.44 -3.37
C LYS A 664 10.80 20.96 -3.41
N GLY A 665 9.97 21.75 -4.09
CA GLY A 665 10.12 23.22 -4.19
C GLY A 665 11.40 23.67 -4.91
N ARG A 666 11.91 22.87 -5.86
CA ARG A 666 13.17 23.17 -6.57
C ARG A 666 12.97 24.18 -7.72
N PHE A 667 11.74 24.39 -8.16
CA PHE A 667 11.36 25.37 -9.18
C PHE A 667 9.85 25.65 -9.09
N ASN A 668 9.38 26.72 -9.77
CA ASN A 668 7.95 27.02 -9.97
C ASN A 668 7.58 26.82 -11.45
N LEU A 669 6.32 26.51 -11.75
CA LEU A 669 5.84 26.34 -13.12
C LEU A 669 6.01 27.60 -13.98
N THR A 670 6.01 28.78 -13.36
CA THR A 670 6.19 30.08 -14.00
C THR A 670 7.65 30.48 -14.21
N ASP A 671 8.60 29.72 -13.66
CA ASP A 671 10.03 29.99 -13.85
C ASP A 671 10.39 29.83 -15.32
N LYS A 672 11.32 30.65 -15.79
CA LYS A 672 11.87 30.56 -17.15
C LYS A 672 12.83 29.40 -17.21
N ILE A 673 12.74 28.59 -18.26
CA ILE A 673 13.67 27.46 -18.44
C ILE A 673 15.14 27.95 -18.51
N SER A 674 15.39 29.17 -19.02
CA SER A 674 16.69 29.79 -19.08
C SER A 674 17.32 30.15 -17.73
N ASP A 675 16.49 30.29 -16.67
CA ASP A 675 16.99 30.53 -15.31
C ASP A 675 17.75 29.32 -14.79
N HIS A 676 17.41 28.15 -15.28
CA HIS A 676 18.02 26.88 -14.89
C HIS A 676 18.99 26.31 -15.98
N LEU A 677 18.79 26.68 -17.24
CA LEU A 677 19.61 26.27 -18.37
C LEU A 677 20.30 27.51 -19.02
N PRO A 678 21.47 27.96 -18.50
CA PRO A 678 22.09 29.23 -18.85
C PRO A 678 22.40 29.40 -20.33
N PHE A 679 22.61 28.30 -21.09
CA PHE A 679 22.88 28.36 -22.51
C PHE A 679 21.74 28.95 -23.35
N LEU A 680 20.51 29.02 -22.78
CA LEU A 680 19.33 29.62 -23.42
C LEU A 680 19.17 31.12 -23.14
N GLN A 681 19.89 31.70 -22.17
CA GLN A 681 19.73 33.10 -21.75
C GLN A 681 19.96 34.12 -22.84
N ARG A 682 20.84 33.83 -23.82
CA ARG A 682 21.17 34.70 -24.92
C ARG A 682 20.48 34.35 -26.24
N THR A 683 19.36 33.62 -26.16
CA THR A 683 18.58 33.18 -27.32
C THR A 683 17.16 33.73 -27.26
N ASP A 684 16.41 33.58 -28.37
CA ASP A 684 14.99 33.89 -28.43
C ASP A 684 14.12 33.06 -27.47
N LYS A 685 14.70 32.01 -26.84
CA LYS A 685 14.04 31.06 -25.91
C LYS A 685 14.13 31.48 -24.45
N LYS A 686 14.80 32.59 -24.14
CA LYS A 686 15.06 33.07 -22.77
C LYS A 686 13.79 33.23 -21.91
N ASP A 687 12.66 33.56 -22.54
CA ASP A 687 11.41 33.86 -21.84
C ASP A 687 10.37 32.73 -21.88
N ILE A 688 10.78 31.48 -22.26
CA ILE A 688 9.90 30.32 -22.22
C ILE A 688 9.78 29.85 -20.79
N THR A 689 8.52 29.71 -20.31
CA THR A 689 8.26 29.13 -18.98
C THR A 689 8.21 27.60 -19.03
N ILE A 690 8.47 26.96 -17.88
CA ILE A 690 8.38 25.51 -17.73
C ILE A 690 6.94 25.05 -18.00
N GLN A 691 5.93 25.79 -17.55
CA GLN A 691 4.51 25.53 -17.82
C GLN A 691 4.18 25.52 -19.32
N GLU A 692 4.71 26.47 -20.10
CA GLU A 692 4.49 26.52 -21.56
C GLU A 692 5.09 25.30 -22.27
N ILE A 693 6.20 24.77 -21.78
CA ILE A 693 6.79 23.54 -22.30
C ILE A 693 5.89 22.35 -22.00
N LEU A 694 5.42 22.23 -20.75
CA LEU A 694 4.54 21.14 -20.32
C LEU A 694 3.22 21.11 -21.09
N TYR A 695 2.67 22.27 -21.47
CA TYR A 695 1.47 22.37 -22.32
C TYR A 695 1.76 22.23 -23.81
N HIS A 696 3.03 22.08 -24.23
CA HIS A 696 3.44 22.14 -25.64
C HIS A 696 3.02 23.45 -26.36
N GLN A 697 3.15 24.58 -25.67
CA GLN A 697 2.75 25.91 -26.13
C GLN A 697 3.89 26.91 -26.15
N SER A 698 5.10 26.44 -26.04
CA SER A 698 6.31 27.26 -25.91
C SER A 698 6.79 27.88 -27.21
N GLY A 699 6.25 27.49 -28.37
CA GLY A 699 6.77 27.92 -29.71
C GLY A 699 7.99 27.14 -30.18
N LEU A 700 8.50 26.21 -29.41
CA LEU A 700 9.58 25.32 -29.80
C LEU A 700 9.19 24.44 -30.99
N PRO A 701 10.14 24.08 -31.91
CA PRO A 701 9.83 23.14 -32.99
C PRO A 701 9.42 21.77 -32.47
N SER A 702 8.67 21.01 -33.27
CA SER A 702 8.25 19.66 -32.93
C SER A 702 9.43 18.72 -32.65
N TRP A 703 10.49 18.82 -33.48
CA TRP A 703 11.72 18.04 -33.36
C TRP A 703 12.86 18.70 -34.11
N ILE A 704 14.09 18.30 -33.84
CA ILE A 704 15.32 18.75 -34.52
C ILE A 704 16.06 17.50 -35.00
N PRO A 705 16.40 17.38 -36.30
CA PRO A 705 17.07 16.21 -36.84
C PRO A 705 18.59 16.28 -36.58
N PHE A 706 19.03 16.21 -35.35
CA PHE A 706 20.41 16.32 -34.91
C PHE A 706 21.36 15.43 -35.70
N TYR A 707 20.95 14.23 -36.08
CA TYR A 707 21.73 13.27 -36.81
C TYR A 707 22.23 13.80 -38.17
N GLN A 708 21.54 14.80 -38.76
CA GLN A 708 21.97 15.38 -40.04
C GLN A 708 23.30 16.12 -39.91
N GLU A 709 23.63 16.65 -38.73
CA GLU A 709 24.94 17.31 -38.51
C GLU A 709 26.09 16.29 -38.46
N ALA A 710 25.79 15.05 -38.15
CA ALA A 710 26.75 13.94 -38.16
C ALA A 710 26.92 13.29 -39.55
N ILE A 711 26.07 13.62 -40.54
CA ILE A 711 26.13 13.08 -41.89
C ILE A 711 27.09 13.94 -42.72
N ASP A 712 28.01 13.30 -43.40
CA ASP A 712 28.90 13.92 -44.40
C ASP A 712 28.10 14.25 -45.66
N LYS A 713 27.91 15.52 -45.95
CA LYS A 713 27.16 16.02 -47.12
C LYS A 713 27.78 15.70 -48.45
N ASP A 714 29.12 15.51 -48.47
CA ASP A 714 29.88 15.20 -49.68
C ASP A 714 29.89 13.68 -49.97
N SER A 715 29.32 12.89 -49.07
CA SER A 715 29.29 11.43 -49.18
C SER A 715 28.15 10.86 -50.03
N TYR A 716 27.21 11.71 -50.48
CA TYR A 716 26.04 11.29 -51.27
C TYR A 716 25.65 12.35 -52.30
N ASP A 717 25.09 11.94 -53.44
CA ASP A 717 24.67 12.82 -54.51
C ASP A 717 23.31 13.46 -54.25
N GLY A 718 23.18 14.74 -54.50
CA GLY A 718 21.95 15.50 -54.46
C GLY A 718 21.42 15.80 -53.05
N ARG A 719 20.14 15.58 -52.78
CA ARG A 719 19.50 15.83 -51.50
C ARG A 719 19.41 14.54 -50.68
N LEU A 720 19.44 14.66 -49.37
CA LEU A 720 19.24 13.52 -48.48
C LEU A 720 17.79 13.00 -48.48
N PHE A 721 16.82 13.92 -48.68
CA PHE A 721 15.41 13.60 -48.73
C PHE A 721 14.71 14.15 -49.95
N SER A 722 13.68 13.41 -50.42
CA SER A 722 12.77 13.76 -51.52
C SER A 722 11.31 13.55 -51.10
N ALA A 723 10.40 14.37 -51.67
CA ALA A 723 8.96 14.15 -51.52
C ALA A 723 8.43 12.99 -52.35
N ARG A 724 9.22 12.49 -53.29
CA ARG A 724 8.85 11.40 -54.21
C ARG A 724 9.95 10.35 -54.27
N LYS A 725 9.57 9.10 -54.59
CA LYS A 725 10.52 8.04 -54.87
C LYS A 725 11.23 8.30 -56.20
N ASP A 726 12.56 8.21 -56.21
CA ASP A 726 13.43 8.25 -57.39
C ASP A 726 14.62 7.32 -57.24
N ALA A 727 15.57 7.31 -58.20
CA ALA A 727 16.75 6.45 -58.17
C ALA A 727 17.68 6.68 -56.98
N HIS A 728 17.79 7.93 -56.52
CA HIS A 728 18.61 8.29 -55.35
C HIS A 728 17.85 8.16 -54.01
N HIS A 729 16.51 8.18 -54.03
CA HIS A 729 15.66 8.11 -52.84
C HIS A 729 14.73 6.89 -52.88
N PRO A 730 15.28 5.67 -52.80
CA PRO A 730 14.47 4.41 -52.89
C PRO A 730 13.75 4.09 -51.59
N LEU A 731 14.20 4.63 -50.44
CA LEU A 731 13.74 4.23 -49.12
C LEU A 731 12.65 5.18 -48.60
N GLN A 732 11.45 4.62 -48.40
CA GLN A 732 10.34 5.34 -47.80
C GLN A 732 10.48 5.44 -46.25
N LEU A 733 10.41 6.64 -45.70
CA LEU A 733 10.42 6.90 -44.26
C LEU A 733 9.09 7.44 -43.74
N GLY A 734 8.28 7.98 -44.64
CA GLY A 734 6.97 8.56 -44.30
C GLY A 734 6.07 8.59 -45.53
N THR A 735 4.83 9.13 -45.37
CA THR A 735 3.87 9.20 -46.53
C THR A 735 4.38 9.95 -47.72
N THR A 736 5.11 11.06 -47.47
CA THR A 736 5.65 11.97 -48.45
C THR A 736 7.14 12.21 -48.22
N SER A 737 7.84 11.24 -47.65
CA SER A 737 9.27 11.36 -47.37
C SER A 737 10.01 10.10 -47.82
N TRP A 738 10.93 10.27 -48.75
CA TRP A 738 11.84 9.27 -49.29
C TRP A 738 13.28 9.70 -49.05
N ALA A 739 14.18 8.77 -48.73
CA ALA A 739 15.53 9.05 -48.32
C ALA A 739 16.58 8.38 -49.19
N ASN A 740 17.75 9.04 -49.32
CA ASN A 740 18.96 8.45 -49.86
C ASN A 740 19.72 7.73 -48.74
N PRO A 741 19.81 6.39 -48.76
CA PRO A 741 20.52 5.65 -47.72
C PRO A 741 22.03 5.55 -47.92
N LYS A 742 22.60 6.13 -49.04
CA LYS A 742 24.00 5.98 -49.42
C LYS A 742 24.94 6.99 -48.78
N PHE A 743 24.53 7.67 -47.71
CA PHE A 743 25.37 8.60 -46.98
C PHE A 743 26.39 7.86 -46.09
N LYS A 744 27.47 8.62 -45.71
CA LYS A 744 28.44 8.26 -44.66
C LYS A 744 28.33 9.23 -43.51
N PHE A 745 28.68 8.78 -42.33
CA PHE A 745 28.86 9.69 -41.20
C PHE A 745 30.22 10.37 -41.25
N LYS A 746 30.31 11.59 -40.73
CA LYS A 746 31.55 12.27 -40.47
C LYS A 746 32.35 11.49 -39.41
N SER A 747 33.61 11.17 -39.73
CA SER A 747 34.49 10.42 -38.84
C SER A 747 34.76 11.13 -37.50
N GLU A 748 34.69 12.46 -37.47
CA GLU A 748 34.82 13.28 -36.25
C GLU A 748 33.69 13.05 -35.23
N TYR A 749 32.51 12.59 -35.67
CA TYR A 749 31.34 12.40 -34.80
C TYR A 749 30.95 10.95 -34.60
N VAL A 750 31.10 10.07 -35.59
CA VAL A 750 30.65 8.69 -35.50
C VAL A 750 31.76 7.70 -35.86
N SER A 751 31.91 6.68 -35.01
CA SER A 751 32.87 5.58 -35.19
C SER A 751 32.18 4.23 -35.19
N PRO A 752 32.62 3.23 -35.94
CA PRO A 752 32.09 1.87 -35.87
C PRO A 752 32.60 1.10 -34.63
N VAL A 753 33.58 1.66 -33.92
CA VAL A 753 34.16 1.01 -32.73
C VAL A 753 34.23 2.00 -31.57
N LYS A 754 34.10 1.50 -30.37
CA LYS A 754 34.29 2.26 -29.14
C LYS A 754 35.74 2.57 -28.94
N THR A 755 36.13 3.83 -29.00
CA THR A 755 37.54 4.27 -28.84
C THR A 755 37.62 5.74 -28.42
N GLY A 756 38.54 6.10 -27.53
CA GLY A 756 38.76 7.50 -27.14
C GLY A 756 37.48 8.21 -26.68
N ASP A 757 37.11 9.26 -27.35
CA ASP A 757 35.93 10.08 -27.08
C ASP A 757 34.61 9.51 -27.65
N TYR A 758 34.69 8.44 -28.47
CA TYR A 758 33.50 7.74 -28.99
C TYR A 758 32.95 6.75 -27.97
N THR A 759 32.24 7.30 -26.99
CA THR A 759 31.76 6.54 -25.83
C THR A 759 30.24 6.38 -25.78
N VAL A 760 29.51 7.12 -26.63
CA VAL A 760 28.04 7.11 -26.65
C VAL A 760 27.56 6.10 -27.68
N GLN A 761 27.05 4.98 -27.26
CA GLN A 761 26.53 3.92 -28.14
C GLN A 761 25.15 4.28 -28.65
N ILE A 762 24.96 4.33 -29.98
CA ILE A 762 23.65 4.64 -30.61
C ILE A 762 22.97 3.44 -31.25
N CYS A 763 23.72 2.36 -31.49
CA CYS A 763 23.26 1.03 -31.88
C CYS A 763 24.38 0.01 -31.67
N ASP A 764 24.19 -1.26 -32.07
CA ASP A 764 25.25 -2.29 -31.90
C ASP A 764 26.57 -1.94 -32.56
N SER A 765 26.50 -1.28 -33.74
CA SER A 765 27.65 -1.06 -34.61
C SER A 765 28.14 0.39 -34.68
N LEU A 766 27.53 1.33 -33.93
CA LEU A 766 27.86 2.76 -34.07
C LEU A 766 28.01 3.43 -32.69
N TRP A 767 29.11 4.23 -32.59
CA TRP A 767 29.47 5.01 -31.43
C TRP A 767 29.60 6.47 -31.78
N LEU A 768 28.96 7.35 -31.02
CA LEU A 768 29.01 8.81 -31.18
C LEU A 768 30.06 9.39 -30.25
N ASN A 769 30.76 10.41 -30.77
CA ASN A 769 31.70 11.20 -29.99
C ASN A 769 30.91 12.03 -28.95
N ARG A 770 31.33 12.02 -27.68
CA ARG A 770 30.73 12.78 -26.60
C ARG A 770 30.65 14.30 -26.86
N SER A 771 31.54 14.85 -27.67
CA SER A 771 31.52 16.27 -28.07
C SER A 771 30.28 16.65 -28.88
N PHE A 772 29.59 15.67 -29.49
CA PHE A 772 28.39 15.92 -30.28
C PHE A 772 27.22 16.47 -29.44
N ARG A 773 27.26 16.30 -28.12
CA ARG A 773 26.30 16.93 -27.18
C ARG A 773 26.27 18.44 -27.36
N LYS A 774 27.44 19.07 -27.54
CA LYS A 774 27.55 20.52 -27.75
C LYS A 774 26.91 20.95 -29.08
N VAL A 775 27.11 20.17 -30.16
CA VAL A 775 26.45 20.42 -31.46
C VAL A 775 24.92 20.40 -31.30
N MET A 776 24.37 19.44 -30.52
CA MET A 776 22.91 19.37 -30.26
C MET A 776 22.43 20.60 -29.49
N GLU A 777 23.13 21.05 -28.47
CA GLU A 777 22.79 22.26 -27.71
C GLU A 777 22.84 23.52 -28.61
N GLU A 778 23.84 23.65 -29.48
CA GLU A 778 23.94 24.73 -30.49
C GLU A 778 22.74 24.69 -31.45
N LYS A 779 22.32 23.50 -31.93
CA LYS A 779 21.15 23.38 -32.78
C LYS A 779 19.83 23.71 -32.05
N ILE A 780 19.73 23.45 -30.75
CA ILE A 780 18.59 23.91 -29.96
C ILE A 780 18.58 25.43 -29.84
N MET A 781 19.76 26.06 -29.65
CA MET A 781 19.87 27.53 -29.60
C MET A 781 19.52 28.20 -30.93
N GLU A 782 19.99 27.63 -32.04
CA GLU A 782 19.77 28.17 -33.40
C GLU A 782 18.32 27.95 -33.90
N ALA A 783 17.63 26.92 -33.45
CA ALA A 783 16.30 26.58 -33.93
C ALA A 783 15.31 27.74 -33.68
N PRO A 784 14.62 28.27 -34.72
CA PRO A 784 13.81 29.46 -34.58
C PRO A 784 12.59 29.22 -33.72
N LEU A 785 12.31 30.13 -32.77
CA LEU A 785 11.09 30.08 -31.97
C LEU A 785 9.90 30.55 -32.82
N LYS A 786 8.84 29.80 -32.83
CA LYS A 786 7.60 30.12 -33.54
C LYS A 786 6.59 30.75 -32.59
N GLN A 787 5.46 31.22 -33.15
CA GLN A 787 4.35 31.76 -32.36
C GLN A 787 3.93 30.75 -31.27
N LYS A 788 3.69 31.24 -30.08
CA LYS A 788 3.17 30.44 -28.94
C LYS A 788 1.76 29.93 -29.24
N ARG A 789 1.68 28.70 -29.70
CA ARG A 789 0.44 27.93 -29.97
C ARG A 789 0.69 26.46 -29.65
N TYR A 790 -0.34 25.65 -29.60
CA TYR A 790 -0.18 24.22 -29.42
C TYR A 790 0.58 23.59 -30.59
N VAL A 791 1.78 23.13 -30.32
CA VAL A 791 2.61 22.31 -31.21
C VAL A 791 3.31 21.25 -30.37
N TYR A 792 2.91 19.99 -30.53
CA TYR A 792 3.60 18.91 -29.85
C TYR A 792 5.11 18.95 -30.11
N SER A 793 5.90 19.06 -29.06
CA SER A 793 7.34 19.29 -29.16
C SER A 793 8.13 18.27 -28.35
N ASP A 794 8.97 17.47 -29.01
CA ASP A 794 9.98 16.61 -28.39
C ASP A 794 11.13 17.46 -27.81
N VAL A 795 11.47 18.56 -28.47
CA VAL A 795 12.54 19.50 -28.04
C VAL A 795 12.23 20.04 -26.63
N GLY A 796 10.96 20.36 -26.34
CA GLY A 796 10.55 20.80 -25.00
C GLY A 796 10.86 19.77 -23.94
N PHE A 797 10.59 18.50 -24.19
CA PHE A 797 10.87 17.43 -23.25
C PHE A 797 12.36 17.08 -23.15
N ILE A 798 13.13 17.26 -24.21
CA ILE A 798 14.60 17.22 -24.14
C ILE A 798 15.10 18.27 -23.14
N LEU A 799 14.62 19.51 -23.24
CA LEU A 799 14.97 20.59 -22.30
C LEU A 799 14.52 20.29 -20.87
N LEU A 800 13.34 19.68 -20.68
CA LEU A 800 12.89 19.23 -19.35
C LEU A 800 13.80 18.12 -18.79
N GLY A 801 14.29 17.21 -19.61
CA GLY A 801 15.28 16.22 -19.19
C GLY A 801 16.58 16.88 -18.71
N MET A 802 17.09 17.85 -19.46
CA MET A 802 18.26 18.66 -19.05
C MET A 802 17.99 19.43 -17.75
N LEU A 803 16.78 19.98 -17.58
CA LEU A 803 16.35 20.64 -16.35
C LEU A 803 16.40 19.70 -15.16
N VAL A 804 15.92 18.46 -15.33
CA VAL A 804 15.98 17.44 -14.27
C VAL A 804 17.43 17.19 -13.85
N GLU A 805 18.34 17.00 -14.81
CA GLU A 805 19.75 16.77 -14.52
C GLU A 805 20.38 17.95 -13.77
N GLN A 806 20.07 19.18 -14.20
CA GLN A 806 20.56 20.41 -13.57
C GLN A 806 20.07 20.57 -12.13
N LEU A 807 18.77 20.37 -11.90
CA LEU A 807 18.16 20.57 -10.58
C LEU A 807 18.45 19.40 -9.61
N ALA A 808 18.58 18.18 -10.11
CA ALA A 808 18.88 17.01 -9.31
C ALA A 808 20.39 16.86 -9.01
N GLY A 809 21.27 17.49 -9.81
CA GLY A 809 22.72 17.36 -9.71
C GLY A 809 23.23 15.96 -10.06
N MET A 810 22.43 15.18 -10.82
CA MET A 810 22.77 13.83 -11.27
C MET A 810 22.04 13.49 -12.58
N PRO A 811 22.47 12.45 -13.32
CA PRO A 811 21.75 11.99 -14.50
C PRO A 811 20.27 11.66 -14.19
N MET A 812 19.37 12.03 -15.11
CA MET A 812 17.93 11.83 -14.95
C MET A 812 17.57 10.35 -14.70
N GLU A 813 18.24 9.43 -15.37
CA GLU A 813 18.09 7.98 -15.17
C GLU A 813 18.34 7.57 -13.72
N ALA A 814 19.46 8.04 -13.13
CA ALA A 814 19.83 7.74 -11.75
C ALA A 814 18.82 8.34 -10.75
N TYR A 815 18.36 9.56 -11.04
CA TYR A 815 17.34 10.22 -10.23
C TYR A 815 16.02 9.44 -10.21
N LEU A 816 15.54 9.01 -11.39
CA LEU A 816 14.31 8.21 -11.52
C LEU A 816 14.45 6.82 -10.89
N GLN A 817 15.61 6.18 -11.04
CA GLN A 817 15.88 4.89 -10.42
C GLN A 817 15.76 4.97 -8.90
N ARG A 818 16.43 5.97 -8.30
CA ARG A 818 16.44 6.20 -6.84
C ARG A 818 15.10 6.64 -6.28
N GLU A 819 14.41 7.58 -6.93
CA GLU A 819 13.20 8.21 -6.37
C GLU A 819 11.93 7.41 -6.67
N PHE A 820 11.91 6.57 -7.71
CA PHE A 820 10.72 5.87 -8.17
C PHE A 820 10.94 4.39 -8.47
N TYR A 821 11.80 4.02 -9.44
CA TYR A 821 11.75 2.69 -10.03
C TYR A 821 12.19 1.60 -9.05
N GLU A 822 13.30 1.79 -8.36
CA GLU A 822 13.79 0.84 -7.37
C GLU A 822 12.86 0.75 -6.15
N PRO A 823 12.44 1.84 -5.49
CA PRO A 823 11.52 1.77 -4.36
C PRO A 823 10.14 1.24 -4.71
N MET A 824 9.68 1.42 -5.95
CA MET A 824 8.42 0.85 -6.45
C MET A 824 8.55 -0.62 -6.88
N GLY A 825 9.74 -1.20 -6.89
CA GLY A 825 9.98 -2.55 -7.37
C GLY A 825 9.70 -2.73 -8.87
N LEU A 826 10.03 -1.73 -9.70
CA LEU A 826 9.86 -1.81 -11.16
C LEU A 826 11.07 -2.54 -11.76
N GLU A 827 10.99 -3.86 -11.76
CA GLU A 827 12.13 -4.72 -12.09
C GLU A 827 12.54 -4.61 -13.57
N HIS A 828 11.60 -4.29 -14.48
CA HIS A 828 11.81 -4.27 -15.93
C HIS A 828 11.76 -2.86 -16.54
N THR A 829 11.90 -1.82 -15.70
CA THR A 829 11.83 -0.41 -16.15
C THR A 829 13.19 0.25 -16.05
N GLY A 830 13.60 0.96 -17.09
CA GLY A 830 14.83 1.75 -17.10
C GLY A 830 15.25 2.21 -18.49
N TYR A 831 16.17 3.17 -18.49
CA TYR A 831 16.90 3.58 -19.69
C TYR A 831 18.04 2.58 -19.94
N LEU A 832 18.55 2.55 -21.17
CA LEU A 832 19.68 1.70 -21.59
C LEU A 832 19.52 0.24 -21.13
N PRO A 833 18.45 -0.44 -21.53
CA PRO A 833 18.06 -1.74 -20.98
C PRO A 833 19.13 -2.82 -21.14
N LEU A 834 20.00 -2.76 -22.14
CA LEU A 834 21.09 -3.71 -22.36
C LEU A 834 22.17 -3.70 -21.26
N ARG A 835 22.14 -2.72 -20.35
CA ARG A 835 22.98 -2.72 -19.14
C ARG A 835 22.50 -3.68 -18.08
N ARG A 836 21.22 -4.08 -18.12
CA ARG A 836 20.55 -4.87 -17.08
C ARG A 836 19.94 -6.17 -17.59
N PHE A 837 19.52 -6.21 -18.86
CA PHE A 837 18.74 -7.30 -19.44
C PHE A 837 19.43 -7.88 -20.66
N ALA A 838 19.24 -9.19 -20.86
CA ALA A 838 19.67 -9.84 -22.09
C ALA A 838 18.87 -9.29 -23.29
N LYS A 839 19.50 -9.20 -24.45
CA LYS A 839 18.85 -8.71 -25.67
C LYS A 839 17.63 -9.54 -26.05
N SER A 840 17.60 -10.84 -25.69
CA SER A 840 16.48 -11.75 -25.90
C SER A 840 15.22 -11.42 -25.07
N GLU A 841 15.34 -10.62 -24.01
CA GLU A 841 14.20 -10.19 -23.17
C GLU A 841 13.53 -8.94 -23.72
N ILE A 842 14.19 -8.25 -24.67
CA ILE A 842 13.77 -6.97 -25.22
C ILE A 842 13.13 -7.19 -26.58
N VAL A 843 11.95 -6.62 -26.77
CA VAL A 843 11.25 -6.67 -28.05
C VAL A 843 11.89 -5.74 -29.06
N PRO A 844 12.23 -6.17 -30.31
CA PRO A 844 12.80 -5.28 -31.31
C PRO A 844 11.77 -4.19 -31.71
N SER A 845 12.19 -2.94 -31.74
CA SER A 845 11.32 -1.80 -32.04
C SER A 845 11.17 -1.58 -33.55
N ASN A 846 12.27 -1.63 -34.32
CA ASN A 846 12.29 -1.32 -35.76
C ASN A 846 13.45 -2.01 -36.47
N LYS A 847 13.33 -2.19 -37.82
CA LYS A 847 14.48 -2.37 -38.73
C LYS A 847 14.83 -1.01 -39.32
N ASP A 848 15.80 -0.32 -38.70
CA ASP A 848 16.27 0.96 -39.22
C ASP A 848 17.08 0.75 -40.48
N ARG A 849 16.46 1.02 -41.62
CA ARG A 849 17.09 0.87 -42.94
C ARG A 849 17.80 2.14 -43.43
N PHE A 850 17.63 3.23 -42.68
CA PHE A 850 18.15 4.54 -43.07
C PHE A 850 19.39 4.94 -42.27
N LEU A 851 19.21 5.24 -40.98
CA LEU A 851 20.21 5.88 -40.16
C LEU A 851 21.23 4.89 -39.57
N ARG A 852 20.78 3.88 -38.86
CA ARG A 852 21.65 2.92 -38.15
C ARG A 852 21.84 1.61 -38.89
N LYS A 853 21.04 1.35 -39.89
CA LYS A 853 21.09 0.21 -40.85
C LYS A 853 21.09 -1.16 -40.20
N GLU A 854 20.45 -1.29 -39.07
CA GLU A 854 20.31 -2.54 -38.29
C GLU A 854 18.93 -2.70 -37.63
N THR A 855 18.69 -3.86 -37.03
CA THR A 855 17.49 -4.07 -36.19
C THR A 855 17.72 -3.49 -34.82
N LEU A 856 16.89 -2.52 -34.42
CA LEU A 856 16.97 -1.89 -33.12
C LEU A 856 16.30 -2.76 -32.06
N GLN A 857 17.12 -3.34 -31.18
CA GLN A 857 16.67 -4.19 -30.06
C GLN A 857 17.51 -3.85 -28.83
N GLY A 858 16.90 -3.17 -27.87
CA GLY A 858 17.57 -2.61 -26.69
C GLY A 858 18.16 -1.22 -26.92
N PHE A 859 18.01 -0.66 -28.13
CA PHE A 859 18.32 0.72 -28.47
C PHE A 859 17.05 1.48 -28.79
N VAL A 860 16.96 2.72 -28.31
CA VAL A 860 15.79 3.58 -28.51
C VAL A 860 15.55 3.82 -30.00
N HIS A 861 14.28 3.74 -30.42
CA HIS A 861 13.92 4.03 -31.81
C HIS A 861 14.15 5.50 -32.21
N ASP A 862 13.80 6.43 -31.33
CA ASP A 862 13.88 7.87 -31.56
C ASP A 862 15.33 8.30 -31.84
N GLU A 863 15.54 8.93 -32.98
CA GLU A 863 16.91 9.32 -33.46
C GLU A 863 17.52 10.39 -32.57
N ALA A 864 16.71 11.39 -32.12
CA ALA A 864 17.21 12.45 -31.25
C ALA A 864 17.66 11.85 -29.91
N SER A 865 16.80 11.01 -29.30
CA SER A 865 17.14 10.33 -28.06
C SER A 865 18.36 9.42 -28.20
N ALA A 866 18.52 8.70 -29.33
CA ALA A 866 19.70 7.88 -29.59
C ALA A 866 20.98 8.71 -29.59
N PHE A 867 20.97 9.91 -30.21
CA PHE A 867 22.11 10.83 -30.23
C PHE A 867 22.36 11.49 -28.85
N PHE A 868 21.39 11.51 -27.97
CA PHE A 868 21.57 11.79 -26.53
C PHE A 868 22.05 10.56 -25.75
N GLY A 869 22.49 9.49 -26.41
CA GLY A 869 22.94 8.26 -25.76
C GLY A 869 21.84 7.37 -25.23
N GLY A 870 20.62 7.52 -25.71
CA GLY A 870 19.45 6.80 -25.22
C GLY A 870 18.86 7.38 -23.92
N LEU A 871 19.36 8.53 -23.48
CA LEU A 871 19.01 9.21 -22.23
C LEU A 871 18.45 10.61 -22.54
N ALA A 872 17.25 10.70 -23.07
CA ALA A 872 16.62 11.99 -23.37
C ALA A 872 15.24 12.10 -22.73
N GLY A 873 14.81 13.33 -22.47
CA GLY A 873 13.54 13.59 -21.83
C GLY A 873 12.31 13.24 -22.68
N ASN A 874 12.47 13.13 -24.01
CA ASN A 874 11.35 12.85 -24.92
C ASN A 874 11.10 11.36 -25.16
N ALA A 875 12.13 10.51 -25.08
CA ALA A 875 12.08 9.06 -25.32
C ALA A 875 13.30 8.35 -24.72
N GLY A 876 13.35 7.01 -24.77
CA GLY A 876 14.49 6.20 -24.32
C GLY A 876 14.22 5.31 -23.14
N LEU A 877 13.03 5.41 -22.52
CA LEU A 877 12.62 4.50 -21.46
C LEU A 877 12.07 3.18 -22.05
N PHE A 878 12.48 2.08 -21.45
CA PHE A 878 12.00 0.73 -21.76
C PHE A 878 11.27 0.17 -20.56
N SER A 879 10.18 -0.59 -20.77
CA SER A 879 9.40 -1.17 -19.68
C SER A 879 8.47 -2.30 -20.13
N THR A 880 7.79 -2.92 -19.17
CA THR A 880 6.66 -3.85 -19.37
C THR A 880 5.34 -3.14 -19.09
N ALA A 881 4.22 -3.69 -19.57
CA ALA A 881 2.91 -3.11 -19.29
C ALA A 881 2.53 -3.13 -17.79
N ARG A 882 3.02 -4.12 -17.04
CA ARG A 882 2.82 -4.21 -15.59
C ARG A 882 3.50 -3.09 -14.84
N ASP A 883 4.77 -2.83 -15.14
CA ASP A 883 5.53 -1.77 -14.48
C ASP A 883 4.97 -0.38 -14.81
N VAL A 884 4.61 -0.14 -16.09
CA VAL A 884 3.91 1.08 -16.49
C VAL A 884 2.60 1.23 -15.73
N ALA A 885 1.80 0.18 -15.61
CA ALA A 885 0.53 0.21 -14.89
C ALA A 885 0.72 0.57 -13.41
N ARG A 886 1.81 0.11 -12.76
CA ARG A 886 2.14 0.50 -11.37
C ARG A 886 2.42 1.99 -11.24
N VAL A 887 3.16 2.58 -12.16
CA VAL A 887 3.43 4.03 -12.18
C VAL A 887 2.12 4.81 -12.29
N TYR A 888 1.24 4.41 -13.22
CA TYR A 888 -0.02 5.10 -13.43
C TYR A 888 -1.03 4.85 -12.28
N GLN A 889 -0.95 3.70 -11.63
CA GLN A 889 -1.73 3.44 -10.40
C GLN A 889 -1.26 4.32 -9.24
N MET A 890 0.03 4.54 -9.07
CA MET A 890 0.58 5.48 -8.08
C MET A 890 0.04 6.89 -8.31
N LEU A 891 -0.01 7.35 -9.56
CA LEU A 891 -0.57 8.66 -9.93
C LEU A 891 -2.08 8.71 -9.62
N LEU A 892 -2.84 7.65 -9.95
CA LEU A 892 -4.27 7.55 -9.66
C LEU A 892 -4.55 7.63 -8.16
N ASN A 893 -3.69 7.05 -7.35
CA ASN A 893 -3.78 7.08 -5.89
C ASN A 893 -3.29 8.41 -5.27
N GLY A 894 -3.04 9.44 -6.09
CA GLY A 894 -2.55 10.74 -5.60
C GLY A 894 -1.12 10.69 -5.06
N GLY A 895 -0.25 9.95 -5.72
CA GLY A 895 1.18 9.90 -5.42
C GLY A 895 1.62 8.80 -4.46
N GLU A 896 0.77 7.81 -4.21
CA GLU A 896 1.03 6.73 -3.24
C GLU A 896 0.72 5.36 -3.83
N ILE A 897 1.58 4.38 -3.57
CA ILE A 897 1.32 2.97 -3.89
C ILE A 897 1.99 2.09 -2.83
N ASP A 898 1.36 0.97 -2.47
CA ASP A 898 1.82 0.01 -1.46
C ASP A 898 2.19 0.65 -0.11
N GLY A 899 1.42 1.69 0.28
CA GLY A 899 1.65 2.41 1.53
C GLY A 899 2.83 3.39 1.51
N GLN A 900 3.56 3.49 0.40
CA GLN A 900 4.66 4.43 0.24
C GLN A 900 4.23 5.64 -0.60
N ARG A 901 4.54 6.83 -0.11
CA ARG A 901 4.29 8.09 -0.82
C ARG A 901 5.50 8.52 -1.62
N TYR A 902 5.29 8.73 -2.90
CA TYR A 902 6.30 9.17 -3.87
C TYR A 902 6.17 10.65 -4.22
N LEU A 903 4.93 11.14 -4.26
CA LEU A 903 4.58 12.53 -4.57
C LEU A 903 3.52 13.01 -3.58
N SER A 904 3.46 14.32 -3.29
CA SER A 904 2.34 14.87 -2.54
C SER A 904 1.05 14.73 -3.33
N LYS A 905 -0.06 14.70 -2.61
CA LYS A 905 -1.38 14.62 -3.23
C LYS A 905 -1.69 15.88 -4.04
N GLU A 906 -1.25 17.01 -3.55
CA GLU A 906 -1.41 18.33 -4.16
C GLU A 906 -0.66 18.40 -5.50
N THR A 907 0.59 17.95 -5.54
CA THR A 907 1.37 17.87 -6.80
C THR A 907 0.71 16.92 -7.80
N CYS A 908 0.31 15.72 -7.37
CA CYS A 908 -0.41 14.81 -8.25
C CYS A 908 -1.70 15.44 -8.79
N GLN A 909 -2.51 16.04 -7.93
CA GLN A 909 -3.75 16.69 -8.33
C GLN A 909 -3.49 17.81 -9.34
N LEU A 910 -2.52 18.70 -9.06
CA LEU A 910 -2.17 19.80 -9.97
C LEU A 910 -1.82 19.26 -11.37
N PHE A 911 -0.88 18.32 -11.47
CA PHE A 911 -0.38 17.86 -12.76
C PHE A 911 -1.38 17.00 -13.54
N THR A 912 -2.29 16.30 -12.87
CA THR A 912 -3.27 15.41 -13.53
C THR A 912 -4.59 16.09 -13.86
N THR A 913 -4.98 17.18 -13.14
CA THR A 913 -6.26 17.86 -13.37
C THR A 913 -6.15 19.10 -14.25
N GLU A 914 -5.05 19.87 -14.14
CA GLU A 914 -4.86 21.09 -14.92
C GLU A 914 -4.90 20.79 -16.42
N THR A 915 -5.52 21.72 -17.15
CA THR A 915 -5.67 21.66 -18.61
C THR A 915 -5.36 23.02 -19.22
N SER A 916 -4.71 23.02 -20.36
CA SER A 916 -4.44 24.23 -21.14
C SER A 916 -5.73 24.92 -21.57
N LYS A 917 -5.70 26.25 -21.62
CA LYS A 917 -6.82 27.07 -22.13
C LYS A 917 -6.96 27.06 -23.65
N ILE A 918 -5.94 26.57 -24.38
CA ILE A 918 -5.92 26.62 -25.85
C ILE A 918 -5.78 25.25 -26.51
N SER A 919 -5.67 24.19 -25.72
CA SER A 919 -5.63 22.81 -26.20
C SER A 919 -6.11 21.81 -25.14
N ARG A 920 -6.34 20.57 -25.52
CA ARG A 920 -6.70 19.49 -24.58
C ARG A 920 -5.55 19.06 -23.66
N ARG A 921 -4.32 19.60 -23.80
CA ARG A 921 -3.17 19.16 -23.01
C ARG A 921 -3.25 19.58 -21.55
N GLY A 922 -2.90 18.65 -20.67
CA GLY A 922 -2.57 18.91 -19.28
C GLY A 922 -1.07 19.22 -19.11
N LEU A 923 -0.63 19.38 -17.87
CA LEU A 923 0.78 19.57 -17.53
C LEU A 923 1.59 18.30 -17.83
N GLY A 924 1.99 18.14 -19.09
CA GLY A 924 2.71 16.98 -19.62
C GLY A 924 1.84 15.82 -20.08
N PHE A 925 0.58 15.71 -19.63
CA PHE A 925 -0.34 14.66 -20.04
C PHE A 925 -1.18 15.03 -21.27
N ASP A 926 -1.58 14.02 -22.05
CA ASP A 926 -2.65 14.13 -23.03
C ASP A 926 -4.00 13.84 -22.36
N LYS A 927 -5.08 14.43 -22.85
CA LYS A 927 -6.43 14.30 -22.30
C LYS A 927 -7.44 14.06 -23.44
N PRO A 928 -8.68 13.59 -23.15
CA PRO A 928 -9.76 13.57 -24.13
C PRO A 928 -9.96 14.97 -24.73
N ASP A 929 -10.36 15.00 -25.99
CA ASP A 929 -10.79 16.24 -26.63
C ASP A 929 -12.23 16.53 -26.21
N ALA A 930 -12.45 17.67 -25.55
CA ALA A 930 -13.77 18.03 -25.01
C ALA A 930 -14.76 18.41 -26.10
N ASP A 931 -14.28 19.01 -27.21
CA ASP A 931 -15.11 19.50 -28.31
C ASP A 931 -15.41 18.38 -29.33
N ASP A 932 -14.48 17.48 -29.52
CA ASP A 932 -14.64 16.33 -30.43
C ASP A 932 -13.94 15.08 -29.89
N PRO A 933 -14.64 14.23 -29.16
CA PRO A 933 -14.06 13.01 -28.57
C PRO A 933 -13.39 12.07 -29.58
N LYS A 934 -13.70 12.19 -30.88
CA LYS A 934 -13.07 11.39 -31.94
C LYS A 934 -11.68 11.89 -32.34
N LYS A 935 -11.33 13.14 -32.00
CA LYS A 935 -10.01 13.72 -32.25
C LYS A 935 -9.01 13.40 -31.14
N GLY A 936 -9.46 12.88 -30.00
CA GLY A 936 -8.62 12.41 -28.92
C GLY A 936 -7.84 11.14 -29.27
N ASN A 937 -6.82 10.84 -28.48
CA ASN A 937 -6.04 9.60 -28.59
C ASN A 937 -6.55 8.48 -27.65
N CYS A 938 -7.75 8.64 -27.10
CA CYS A 938 -8.43 7.70 -26.21
C CYS A 938 -9.83 7.37 -26.76
N ALA A 939 -10.50 6.38 -26.15
CA ALA A 939 -11.84 5.99 -26.57
C ALA A 939 -12.82 7.17 -26.45
N PRO A 940 -13.77 7.35 -27.38
CA PRO A 940 -14.79 8.43 -27.29
C PRO A 940 -15.65 8.38 -26.02
N ALA A 941 -15.74 7.21 -25.37
CA ALA A 941 -16.45 7.02 -24.11
C ALA A 941 -15.64 7.41 -22.86
N ALA A 942 -14.40 7.87 -23.03
CA ALA A 942 -13.53 8.25 -21.91
C ALA A 942 -14.05 9.53 -21.25
N PRO A 943 -14.23 9.57 -19.91
CA PRO A 943 -14.59 10.78 -19.18
C PRO A 943 -13.56 11.92 -19.36
N ALA A 944 -13.98 13.16 -19.26
CA ALA A 944 -13.12 14.34 -19.44
C ALA A 944 -11.92 14.38 -18.46
N GLY A 945 -12.04 13.74 -17.28
CA GLY A 945 -10.97 13.64 -16.29
C GLY A 945 -9.85 12.65 -16.64
N VAL A 946 -9.99 11.88 -17.72
CA VAL A 946 -8.96 10.92 -18.17
C VAL A 946 -7.68 11.66 -18.55
N TYR A 947 -6.54 11.09 -18.16
CA TYR A 947 -5.21 11.58 -18.53
C TYR A 947 -4.26 10.43 -18.86
N GLY A 948 -3.29 10.70 -19.70
CA GLY A 948 -2.33 9.67 -20.11
C GLY A 948 -1.43 10.14 -21.24
N HIS A 949 -0.87 9.21 -21.99
CA HIS A 949 -0.07 9.49 -23.18
C HIS A 949 -0.01 8.32 -24.15
N THR A 950 0.36 8.59 -25.40
CA THR A 950 0.64 7.56 -26.42
C THR A 950 2.11 7.61 -26.85
N GLY A 951 2.63 6.49 -27.36
CA GLY A 951 3.99 6.42 -27.91
C GLY A 951 4.02 6.00 -29.37
N PHE A 952 5.03 6.47 -30.09
CA PHE A 952 5.18 6.24 -31.54
C PHE A 952 5.35 4.75 -31.88
N THR A 953 6.01 3.98 -31.04
CA THR A 953 6.19 2.53 -31.17
C THR A 953 4.89 1.75 -31.08
N GLY A 954 3.77 2.40 -30.73
CA GLY A 954 2.44 1.80 -30.62
C GLY A 954 2.01 1.55 -29.18
N THR A 955 2.56 2.29 -28.24
CA THR A 955 2.29 2.22 -26.81
C THR A 955 1.21 3.22 -26.38
N CYS A 956 0.51 2.97 -25.28
CA CYS A 956 -0.28 3.96 -24.57
C CYS A 956 -0.50 3.54 -23.10
N ALA A 957 -0.73 4.55 -22.26
CA ALA A 957 -1.23 4.36 -20.90
C ALA A 957 -2.24 5.47 -20.57
N TRP A 958 -3.37 5.09 -19.99
CA TRP A 958 -4.46 5.99 -19.63
C TRP A 958 -4.96 5.71 -18.22
N VAL A 959 -5.24 6.78 -17.48
CA VAL A 959 -5.87 6.76 -16.16
C VAL A 959 -7.24 7.39 -16.25
N ASP A 960 -8.22 6.70 -15.71
CA ASP A 960 -9.57 7.23 -15.51
C ASP A 960 -9.85 7.36 -14.01
N PRO A 961 -9.74 8.57 -13.44
CA PRO A 961 -9.95 8.79 -12.02
C PRO A 961 -11.41 8.65 -11.60
N VAL A 962 -12.36 8.82 -12.51
CA VAL A 962 -13.80 8.68 -12.23
C VAL A 962 -14.17 7.23 -11.98
N ASN A 963 -13.61 6.34 -12.80
CA ASN A 963 -13.88 4.91 -12.74
C ASN A 963 -12.75 4.12 -12.03
N GLU A 964 -11.74 4.77 -11.46
CA GLU A 964 -10.59 4.14 -10.81
C GLU A 964 -9.93 3.07 -11.70
N LEU A 965 -9.68 3.42 -12.98
CA LEU A 965 -9.13 2.54 -14.00
C LEU A 965 -7.73 2.98 -14.43
N VAL A 966 -6.86 2.01 -14.65
CA VAL A 966 -5.62 2.17 -15.40
C VAL A 966 -5.65 1.21 -16.60
N TYR A 967 -5.35 1.71 -17.78
CA TYR A 967 -5.25 0.93 -19.00
C TYR A 967 -3.88 1.15 -19.65
N VAL A 968 -3.17 0.07 -19.92
CA VAL A 968 -1.88 0.07 -20.61
C VAL A 968 -1.91 -0.89 -21.79
N PHE A 969 -1.38 -0.41 -22.92
CA PHE A 969 -1.16 -1.20 -24.11
C PHE A 969 0.24 -0.94 -24.65
N LEU A 970 1.06 -1.97 -24.79
CA LEU A 970 2.40 -1.89 -25.38
C LEU A 970 2.49 -2.77 -26.62
N SER A 971 3.06 -2.23 -27.69
CA SER A 971 3.33 -2.97 -28.93
C SER A 971 4.55 -2.42 -29.66
N ASN A 972 5.03 -3.16 -30.64
CA ASN A 972 6.10 -2.72 -31.56
C ASN A 972 5.55 -2.56 -32.99
N ARG A 973 4.51 -1.71 -33.16
CA ARG A 973 3.82 -1.51 -34.43
C ARG A 973 4.72 -1.13 -35.60
N ILE A 974 5.85 -0.46 -35.30
CA ILE A 974 6.83 0.01 -36.30
C ILE A 974 7.81 -1.08 -36.74
N TYR A 975 7.69 -2.29 -36.18
CA TYR A 975 8.47 -3.43 -36.62
C TYR A 975 7.70 -4.24 -37.69
N PRO A 976 8.30 -4.63 -38.80
CA PRO A 976 9.67 -4.27 -39.22
C PRO A 976 9.78 -2.91 -39.95
N ASP A 977 8.63 -2.23 -40.16
CA ASP A 977 8.56 -1.03 -41.02
C ASP A 977 7.91 0.16 -40.28
N VAL A 978 8.68 1.26 -40.16
CA VAL A 978 8.26 2.51 -39.52
C VAL A 978 7.02 3.14 -40.17
N THR A 979 6.79 2.86 -41.47
CA THR A 979 5.65 3.40 -42.23
C THR A 979 4.32 2.70 -41.90
N ASN A 980 4.32 1.62 -41.11
CA ASN A 980 3.11 0.90 -40.71
C ASN A 980 2.17 1.79 -39.88
N ARG A 981 0.97 2.06 -40.42
CA ARG A 981 -0.08 2.88 -39.78
C ARG A 981 -1.30 2.10 -39.34
N LYS A 982 -1.32 0.78 -39.56
CA LYS A 982 -2.51 -0.06 -39.34
C LYS A 982 -3.01 0.00 -37.90
N LEU A 983 -2.16 0.12 -36.89
CA LEU A 983 -2.57 0.29 -35.50
C LEU A 983 -3.56 1.47 -35.34
N ASN A 984 -3.21 2.62 -35.94
CA ASN A 984 -4.05 3.82 -35.84
C ASN A 984 -5.27 3.74 -36.77
N GLN A 985 -5.12 3.20 -37.99
CA GLN A 985 -6.22 3.01 -38.96
C GLN A 985 -7.30 2.07 -38.42
N LEU A 986 -6.91 1.05 -37.66
CA LEU A 986 -7.80 0.07 -37.06
C LEU A 986 -8.28 0.52 -35.66
N HIS A 987 -7.83 1.65 -35.17
CA HIS A 987 -8.18 2.20 -33.83
C HIS A 987 -8.04 1.17 -32.71
N ILE A 988 -7.00 0.34 -32.74
CA ILE A 988 -6.86 -0.80 -31.81
C ILE A 988 -6.85 -0.34 -30.34
N ARG A 989 -6.09 0.70 -30.00
CA ARG A 989 -5.97 1.21 -28.62
C ARG A 989 -7.30 1.74 -28.11
N GLU A 990 -7.99 2.52 -28.92
CA GLU A 990 -9.29 3.12 -28.64
C GLU A 990 -10.39 2.05 -28.55
N ARG A 991 -10.36 1.03 -29.41
CA ARG A 991 -11.29 -0.13 -29.37
C ARG A 991 -11.11 -0.96 -28.11
N ILE A 992 -9.86 -1.21 -27.67
CA ILE A 992 -9.58 -1.92 -26.41
C ILE A 992 -10.11 -1.10 -25.23
N GLN A 993 -9.80 0.20 -25.17
CA GLN A 993 -10.32 1.08 -24.11
C GLN A 993 -11.85 1.14 -24.11
N GLY A 994 -12.47 1.20 -25.28
CA GLY A 994 -13.93 1.13 -25.44
C GLY A 994 -14.52 -0.18 -24.90
N ALA A 995 -13.87 -1.32 -25.16
CA ALA A 995 -14.29 -2.61 -24.62
C ALA A 995 -14.22 -2.67 -23.09
N ILE A 996 -13.26 -1.93 -22.46
CA ILE A 996 -13.20 -1.79 -21.00
C ILE A 996 -14.41 -1.00 -20.50
N TYR A 997 -14.77 0.12 -21.13
CA TYR A 997 -15.96 0.90 -20.77
C TYR A 997 -17.26 0.13 -20.99
N ASP A 998 -17.36 -0.64 -22.08
CA ASP A 998 -18.50 -1.52 -22.31
C ASP A 998 -18.63 -2.59 -21.23
N ALA A 999 -17.50 -3.07 -20.68
CA ALA A 999 -17.52 -4.05 -19.61
C ALA A 999 -18.05 -3.49 -18.28
N MET A 1000 -18.06 -2.17 -18.09
CA MET A 1000 -18.60 -1.49 -16.90
C MET A 1000 -20.10 -1.20 -16.99
N LYS A 1001 -20.69 -1.22 -18.19
CA LYS A 1001 -22.12 -0.95 -18.35
C LYS A 1001 -22.90 -2.10 -17.71
N LYS A 1002 -23.73 -1.80 -16.71
CA LYS A 1002 -24.73 -2.77 -16.20
C LYS A 1002 -25.70 -3.10 -17.33
N LYS A 1003 -26.00 -4.39 -17.53
CA LYS A 1003 -27.12 -4.82 -18.36
C LYS A 1003 -28.44 -4.34 -17.79
#